data_7e4e0fa279b55360206fdc14f14d3f5f
#
_entry.id   7e4e0fa279b55360206fdc14f14d3f5f
#
_cell.length_a   1.000
_cell.length_b   1.000
_cell.length_c   1.000
_cell.angle_alpha   90.00
_cell.angle_beta   90.00
_cell.angle_gamma   90.00
#
_symmetry.space_group_name_H-M   'P 1'
#
loop_
_entity.id
_entity.type
_entity.pdbx_description
1 polymer ?
#
loop_
_entity_poly.entity_id
_entity_poly.type
_entity_poly.pdbx_seq_one_letter_code
_entity_poly.pdbx_strand_id
1 'polypeptide(L)'
;MQTWAKRGIQSAFVTGGLLMLGTGIASAQENVNPDAAPSPVDAGVSVPVKVDQNNLGTPVKSLNVPKIDRTISTDRVTSAVPARSAAPVAHPLIKQAAGRLQGTAAQGLFRGNTVQAHVDVPIDICGNAIAALGNSEAAGDCTQETHRDGTIVTNGAGQALAGNVVAVNHVLPIQITGNAIAAGGNATTNTTAEQVSTTGGDITTNGDRGAVSGNVAAEQGATPIQITGNGVGGLGIADAKSTADTVATSDGAVVTSGKNSSISGNAVPIPLAPLAEVNGNAVAGAANAATESTQTGTAKAGGITRTDGDPATLAGNIVEPALAGPITVDDNSAAGAGNSTAVSDTINKSTAGGQTNTNGTGSTGSGNIADAPISLPTAAGGNGAAVIGNALTDHKNDATSTAGGADYTVGDKSVLSGNIVDAPPATAVDVCGNGAAGGGQAAGTCTNDVKSTTAGYQGNTGNDSVGSGNIVQAPFAAPAEVYGLAAAGAGQATGTANETKNVRSSGQPNAQDDRGTVSSNIVTAPTAAAAQVFGFTAGLVGNTTTDSKNDTSVIAGGAPKATGKEGSVAGNIVQAPTSTPAQVFGDGVTLVGNNDVVADNATKMKAGGDALTTGEKGSIAGNVISAPVSSATQVAGWAVGGGSNVYSVTKNDISSVAGGDVDSNGDGGSVSGNLIGAQAVPFVPVPGNSVSAAGITGSDTTTATNVVAGGNSASTAKDASVSGNLIHVPANAVAGVYADAIAAAGQASTATDKVSHEQAGGNMETVGSGPLTAREMTVPVEAAAKLAYIPIEVLGQATTAGTDKDTQLTGEEAPSTLRATQLKGIQLPKGVDSLMKADEVPAFHGIDKLPVNTLPNPADLAAMAGQLPTPALPGVAKERTELPTGPGGVANVNPNVQGLPLGQVLDAAKGLLPGAAAERSLPGIPALPLLPALPTERSLPSLPLTAPALPVPVQLPALPTERSLPGLPLDGPASISGLNLNPTQGLVPHTEERSLPQLPVNAPALAMIDPANLFQTVTGSL
;
A
#
# COMPACT_ATOMS: atom_id res chain seq x y z
N MET A 1 15.46 32.07 12.91
CA MET A 1 15.70 31.59 11.54
C MET A 1 17.17 31.16 11.28
N GLN A 2 18.18 31.82 11.81
CA GLN A 2 19.58 31.43 11.52
C GLN A 2 20.04 30.05 12.07
N THR A 3 19.44 29.56 13.13
CA THR A 3 19.89 28.30 13.79
C THR A 3 19.41 27.01 13.14
N TRP A 4 18.23 27.00 12.54
CA TRP A 4 17.71 25.81 11.85
C TRP A 4 18.33 25.64 10.47
N ALA A 5 18.54 26.73 9.72
CA ALA A 5 19.25 26.70 8.45
C ALA A 5 20.69 26.17 8.62
N LYS A 6 21.37 26.59 9.70
CA LYS A 6 22.68 26.03 10.08
C LYS A 6 22.66 24.54 10.38
N ARG A 7 21.62 24.05 11.07
CA ARG A 7 21.49 22.62 11.40
C ARG A 7 21.09 21.76 10.19
N GLY A 8 20.21 22.26 9.30
CA GLY A 8 19.89 21.60 8.04
C GLY A 8 21.12 21.48 7.12
N ILE A 9 21.89 22.53 7.01
CA ILE A 9 23.17 22.52 6.26
C ILE A 9 24.18 21.59 6.94
N GLN A 10 24.25 21.56 8.28
CA GLN A 10 25.14 20.64 9.00
C GLN A 10 24.74 19.17 8.86
N SER A 11 23.46 18.85 8.79
CA SER A 11 23.03 17.46 8.53
C SER A 11 23.30 17.04 7.08
N ALA A 12 23.10 17.91 6.12
CA ALA A 12 23.48 17.63 4.72
C ALA A 12 25.00 17.45 4.55
N PHE A 13 25.80 18.25 5.27
CA PHE A 13 27.25 18.07 5.31
C PHE A 13 27.67 16.79 6.04
N VAL A 14 26.97 16.39 7.11
CA VAL A 14 27.27 15.13 7.83
C VAL A 14 26.89 13.94 6.96
N THR A 15 25.76 13.96 6.26
CA THR A 15 25.36 12.88 5.37
C THR A 15 26.27 12.82 4.13
N GLY A 16 26.57 13.94 3.50
CA GLY A 16 27.54 14.02 2.41
C GLY A 16 28.97 13.67 2.86
N GLY A 17 29.35 14.11 4.06
CA GLY A 17 30.65 13.79 4.67
C GLY A 17 30.80 12.32 5.07
N LEU A 18 29.72 11.66 5.52
CA LEU A 18 29.72 10.21 5.81
C LEU A 18 29.82 9.38 4.52
N LEU A 19 29.15 9.80 3.43
CA LEU A 19 29.32 9.18 2.12
C LEU A 19 30.74 9.35 1.58
N MET A 20 31.36 10.51 1.79
CA MET A 20 32.77 10.73 1.42
C MET A 20 33.75 9.90 2.24
N LEU A 21 33.47 9.68 3.52
CA LEU A 21 34.32 8.85 4.39
C LEU A 21 34.24 7.36 4.06
N GLY A 22 33.10 6.90 3.50
CA GLY A 22 32.92 5.49 3.09
C GLY A 22 33.58 5.11 1.75
N THR A 23 33.86 6.07 0.89
CA THR A 23 34.30 5.80 -0.51
C THR A 23 35.79 6.02 -0.80
N GLY A 24 36.65 6.08 0.19
CA GLY A 24 38.08 5.95 -0.13
C GLY A 24 39.01 7.06 0.26
N ILE A 25 38.70 7.91 1.21
CA ILE A 25 39.67 8.84 1.77
C ILE A 25 40.70 8.11 2.70
N ALA A 26 40.35 6.90 3.15
CA ALA A 26 41.24 6.15 4.08
C ALA A 26 42.49 5.52 3.41
N SER A 27 42.62 5.55 2.11
CA SER A 27 43.80 5.02 1.40
C SER A 27 44.73 6.10 0.78
N ALA A 28 44.44 7.37 1.05
CA ALA A 28 45.20 8.48 0.42
C ALA A 28 46.54 8.79 1.09
N GLN A 29 47.06 7.92 1.94
CA GLN A 29 48.27 8.26 2.70
C GLN A 29 49.52 7.48 2.31
N GLU A 30 49.50 6.59 1.36
CA GLU A 30 50.76 6.00 0.86
C GLU A 30 50.84 5.99 -0.67
N ASN A 31 51.82 6.69 -1.20
CA ASN A 31 52.23 6.76 -2.62
C ASN A 31 51.24 7.47 -3.56
N VAL A 32 50.87 8.69 -3.27
CA VAL A 32 50.21 9.56 -4.24
C VAL A 32 51.25 10.00 -5.27
N ASN A 33 51.11 9.56 -6.52
CA ASN A 33 51.87 10.15 -7.62
C ASN A 33 51.46 11.64 -7.73
N PRO A 34 52.36 12.60 -7.52
CA PRO A 34 52.02 14.03 -7.54
C PRO A 34 51.51 14.54 -8.90
N ASP A 35 51.67 13.74 -9.98
CA ASP A 35 51.19 14.08 -11.31
C ASP A 35 49.80 13.50 -11.61
N ALA A 36 49.17 12.80 -10.65
CA ALA A 36 47.85 12.27 -10.82
C ALA A 36 46.80 13.37 -10.59
N ALA A 37 46.00 13.69 -11.60
CA ALA A 37 44.83 14.56 -11.43
C ALA A 37 43.85 13.93 -10.42
N PRO A 38 43.36 14.67 -9.44
CA PRO A 38 42.38 14.15 -8.48
C PRO A 38 41.07 13.73 -9.18
N SER A 39 40.37 12.77 -8.63
CA SER A 39 38.99 12.43 -9.09
C SER A 39 38.08 13.65 -8.93
N PRO A 40 37.22 13.95 -9.91
CA PRO A 40 36.36 15.11 -9.83
C PRO A 40 35.33 14.93 -8.69
N VAL A 41 35.28 15.90 -7.82
CA VAL A 41 34.26 16.01 -6.78
C VAL A 41 33.50 17.31 -7.03
N ASP A 42 32.19 17.19 -7.21
CA ASP A 42 31.28 18.32 -7.35
C ASP A 42 30.19 18.19 -6.31
N ALA A 43 30.17 19.09 -5.37
CA ALA A 43 29.16 19.10 -4.31
C ALA A 43 28.62 20.52 -4.14
N GLY A 44 27.34 20.68 -4.31
CA GLY A 44 26.69 21.98 -4.19
C GLY A 44 25.31 21.84 -3.54
N VAL A 45 25.03 22.69 -2.56
CA VAL A 45 23.70 22.90 -2.02
C VAL A 45 23.27 24.31 -2.41
N SER A 46 22.14 24.41 -3.06
CA SER A 46 21.52 25.68 -3.46
C SER A 46 20.17 25.84 -2.75
N VAL A 47 19.97 26.96 -2.11
CA VAL A 47 18.73 27.32 -1.43
C VAL A 47 18.26 28.69 -1.94
N PRO A 48 17.59 28.74 -3.07
CA PRO A 48 16.91 29.95 -3.52
C PRO A 48 15.72 30.24 -2.60
N VAL A 49 15.73 31.38 -1.93
CA VAL A 49 14.67 31.80 -1.03
C VAL A 49 13.97 33.03 -1.61
N LYS A 50 12.67 32.89 -1.87
CA LYS A 50 11.80 33.97 -2.28
C LYS A 50 10.74 34.20 -1.21
N VAL A 51 10.63 35.43 -0.72
CA VAL A 51 9.58 35.88 0.20
C VAL A 51 8.93 37.09 -0.43
N ASP A 52 7.66 36.99 -0.76
CA ASP A 52 6.96 38.07 -1.47
C ASP A 52 5.50 38.19 -1.01
N GLN A 53 4.92 39.36 -1.10
CA GLN A 53 3.47 39.60 -0.93
C GLN A 53 2.85 39.12 0.40
N ASN A 54 3.66 38.83 1.42
CA ASN A 54 3.16 38.44 2.74
C ASN A 54 2.78 39.66 3.59
N ASN A 55 1.72 39.56 4.38
CA ASN A 55 1.17 40.67 5.14
C ASN A 55 0.93 40.32 6.62
N LEU A 56 1.21 41.23 7.50
CA LEU A 56 0.99 41.13 8.95
C LEU A 56 0.04 42.24 9.45
N GLY A 57 -1.15 41.88 9.88
CA GLY A 57 -2.13 42.77 10.49
C GLY A 57 -1.83 43.04 11.97
N THR A 58 -1.54 44.27 12.32
CA THR A 58 -1.39 44.73 13.71
C THR A 58 -2.55 45.64 14.13
N PRO A 59 -2.77 45.91 15.42
CA PRO A 59 -3.86 46.77 15.87
C PRO A 59 -3.82 48.20 15.31
N VAL A 60 -2.65 48.64 14.83
CA VAL A 60 -2.46 50.01 14.34
C VAL A 60 -2.54 50.08 12.81
N LYS A 61 -1.94 49.13 12.12
CA LYS A 61 -1.95 49.05 10.65
C LYS A 61 -1.49 47.68 10.16
N SER A 62 -1.81 47.37 8.91
CA SER A 62 -1.25 46.29 8.16
C SER A 62 0.19 46.62 7.76
N LEU A 63 1.08 45.63 7.87
CA LEU A 63 2.50 45.70 7.55
C LEU A 63 2.84 44.69 6.45
N ASN A 64 3.30 45.16 5.32
CA ASN A 64 3.85 44.29 4.29
C ASN A 64 5.21 43.76 4.73
N VAL A 65 5.39 42.46 4.65
CA VAL A 65 6.70 41.82 4.88
C VAL A 65 7.62 42.19 3.71
N PRO A 66 8.85 42.64 3.98
CA PRO A 66 9.78 43.01 2.92
C PRO A 66 10.06 41.84 1.97
N LYS A 67 10.10 42.11 0.69
CA LYS A 67 10.51 41.15 -0.33
C LYS A 67 11.94 40.70 -0.09
N ILE A 68 12.15 39.39 -0.15
CA ILE A 68 13.46 38.73 -0.12
C ILE A 68 13.55 37.87 -1.37
N ASP A 69 14.59 38.07 -2.14
CA ASP A 69 14.94 37.22 -3.28
C ASP A 69 16.46 36.99 -3.18
N ARG A 70 16.81 35.84 -2.65
CA ARG A 70 18.20 35.48 -2.38
C ARG A 70 18.47 34.01 -2.58
N THR A 71 19.53 33.69 -3.30
CA THR A 71 20.06 32.32 -3.35
C THR A 71 21.23 32.18 -2.38
N ILE A 72 21.11 31.25 -1.46
CA ILE A 72 22.19 30.81 -0.57
C ILE A 72 22.77 29.56 -1.21
N SER A 73 23.98 29.66 -1.75
CA SER A 73 24.64 28.57 -2.48
C SER A 73 26.03 28.30 -1.91
N THR A 74 26.35 27.01 -1.79
CA THR A 74 27.68 26.53 -1.39
C THR A 74 28.50 26.04 -2.59
N ASP A 75 28.14 26.42 -3.81
CA ASP A 75 28.71 25.94 -5.08
C ASP A 75 30.23 26.14 -5.25
N ARG A 76 30.97 26.31 -4.19
CA ARG A 76 32.42 26.46 -4.16
C ARG A 76 33.07 25.59 -3.10
N VAL A 77 32.81 24.31 -3.12
CA VAL A 77 33.84 23.38 -2.64
C VAL A 77 34.42 22.63 -3.84
N THR A 78 34.86 23.38 -4.84
CA THR A 78 35.99 22.90 -5.61
C THR A 78 37.11 22.73 -4.58
N SER A 79 37.49 21.49 -4.33
CA SER A 79 38.64 21.18 -3.49
C SER A 79 39.83 22.00 -4.00
N ALA A 80 40.00 23.17 -3.49
CA ALA A 80 41.25 23.90 -3.58
C ALA A 80 42.25 23.14 -2.72
N VAL A 81 42.82 22.06 -3.26
CA VAL A 81 44.18 21.71 -2.90
C VAL A 81 45.01 22.97 -3.24
N PRO A 82 45.75 23.54 -2.33
CA PRO A 82 46.49 24.74 -2.56
C PRO A 82 47.61 24.48 -3.58
N ALA A 83 47.30 24.61 -4.87
CA ALA A 83 48.30 24.81 -5.88
C ALA A 83 48.81 26.26 -5.74
N ARG A 84 49.89 26.44 -5.01
CA ARG A 84 50.66 27.67 -5.09
C ARG A 84 51.04 27.92 -6.53
N SER A 85 50.66 29.10 -6.98
CA SER A 85 51.10 29.77 -8.20
C SER A 85 50.54 29.30 -9.55
N ALA A 86 49.56 30.04 -10.07
CA ALA A 86 49.61 30.57 -11.42
C ALA A 86 48.56 31.67 -11.63
N ALA A 87 49.00 32.70 -12.25
CA ALA A 87 48.44 34.00 -12.56
C ALA A 87 46.98 34.15 -13.02
N PRO A 88 46.40 35.37 -12.94
CA PRO A 88 45.00 35.69 -13.17
C PRO A 88 44.71 35.96 -14.64
N VAL A 89 44.30 34.97 -15.40
CA VAL A 89 43.65 35.21 -16.69
C VAL A 89 42.63 34.10 -16.94
N ALA A 90 41.36 34.43 -16.94
CA ALA A 90 40.28 33.81 -17.63
C ALA A 90 38.98 33.75 -16.78
N HIS A 91 38.35 34.86 -16.59
CA HIS A 91 37.09 34.95 -15.85
C HIS A 91 35.81 35.08 -16.68
N PRO A 92 35.71 34.81 -17.98
CA PRO A 92 34.37 34.73 -18.54
C PRO A 92 33.96 33.38 -19.16
N LEU A 93 34.74 32.32 -19.13
CA LEU A 93 34.38 31.05 -19.78
C LEU A 93 33.85 29.99 -18.85
N ILE A 94 33.76 30.25 -17.55
CA ILE A 94 33.30 29.26 -16.55
C ILE A 94 31.77 29.26 -16.37
N LYS A 95 31.07 30.24 -16.87
CA LYS A 95 29.61 30.31 -16.74
C LYS A 95 28.81 29.45 -17.74
N GLN A 96 29.41 28.77 -18.67
CA GLN A 96 28.74 27.94 -19.65
C GLN A 96 29.12 26.45 -19.61
N ALA A 97 30.01 26.04 -18.70
CA ALA A 97 30.45 24.63 -18.54
C ALA A 97 29.93 23.97 -17.25
N ALA A 98 28.95 24.55 -16.62
CA ALA A 98 28.44 24.07 -15.32
C ALA A 98 27.44 22.93 -15.44
N GLY A 99 27.61 22.00 -16.33
CA GLY A 99 26.66 20.92 -16.48
C GLY A 99 27.21 19.59 -16.96
N ARG A 100 28.48 19.49 -17.27
CA ARG A 100 29.00 18.24 -17.81
C ARG A 100 30.30 17.84 -17.15
N LEU A 101 30.23 16.95 -16.15
CA LEU A 101 31.39 16.32 -15.56
C LEU A 101 31.88 15.20 -16.48
N GLN A 102 33.07 15.34 -17.04
CA GLN A 102 33.72 14.31 -17.83
C GLN A 102 34.94 13.79 -17.09
N GLY A 103 34.85 12.60 -16.52
CA GLY A 103 36.00 11.89 -15.97
C GLY A 103 36.62 10.98 -17.03
N THR A 104 37.77 11.36 -17.63
CA THR A 104 38.53 10.46 -18.49
C THR A 104 39.62 9.76 -17.67
N ALA A 105 39.70 8.44 -17.78
CA ALA A 105 40.79 7.68 -17.16
C ALA A 105 42.10 7.98 -17.88
N ALA A 106 42.86 8.95 -17.40
CA ALA A 106 44.27 9.01 -17.69
C ALA A 106 44.99 8.02 -16.77
N GLN A 107 46.06 7.38 -17.24
CA GLN A 107 46.74 6.25 -16.59
C GLN A 107 46.91 6.37 -15.06
N GLY A 108 46.27 5.50 -14.28
CA GLY A 108 46.33 5.43 -12.81
C GLY A 108 45.21 4.65 -12.17
N LEU A 109 45.47 3.99 -11.02
CA LEU A 109 44.57 3.00 -10.39
C LEU A 109 43.19 3.56 -9.95
N PHE A 110 43.08 4.85 -9.67
CA PHE A 110 41.89 5.51 -9.12
C PHE A 110 41.38 6.70 -9.95
N ARG A 111 41.81 6.83 -11.20
CA ARG A 111 41.47 7.99 -12.02
C ARG A 111 40.11 7.91 -12.66
N GLY A 112 39.46 9.06 -12.82
CA GLY A 112 38.14 9.18 -13.47
C GLY A 112 36.94 8.78 -12.62
N ASN A 113 37.11 8.51 -11.31
CA ASN A 113 35.97 8.38 -10.41
C ASN A 113 35.36 9.76 -10.20
N THR A 114 34.02 9.80 -10.08
CA THR A 114 33.25 11.03 -9.92
C THR A 114 32.34 10.93 -8.70
N VAL A 115 32.33 11.95 -7.87
CA VAL A 115 31.37 12.15 -6.80
C VAL A 115 30.64 13.44 -7.09
N GLN A 116 29.33 13.36 -7.29
CA GLN A 116 28.46 14.50 -7.48
C GLN A 116 27.40 14.54 -6.38
N ALA A 117 27.17 15.70 -5.78
CA ALA A 117 26.09 15.88 -4.83
C ALA A 117 25.41 17.24 -5.08
N HIS A 118 24.34 17.23 -5.81
CA HIS A 118 23.52 18.40 -6.11
C HIS A 118 22.23 18.32 -5.31
N VAL A 119 22.05 19.22 -4.34
CA VAL A 119 20.84 19.34 -3.55
C VAL A 119 20.29 20.77 -3.70
N ASP A 120 19.16 20.89 -4.32
CA ASP A 120 18.48 22.16 -4.55
C ASP A 120 17.20 22.22 -3.70
N VAL A 121 17.12 23.25 -2.84
CA VAL A 121 15.99 23.47 -1.93
C VAL A 121 15.40 24.85 -2.21
N PRO A 122 14.71 25.07 -3.30
CA PRO A 122 14.03 26.34 -3.55
C PRO A 122 12.85 26.52 -2.58
N ILE A 123 12.79 27.68 -1.94
CA ILE A 123 11.77 28.03 -0.95
C ILE A 123 11.00 29.23 -1.43
N ASP A 124 9.69 29.08 -1.63
CA ASP A 124 8.77 30.16 -1.96
C ASP A 124 7.78 30.41 -0.79
N ILE A 125 7.83 31.60 -0.20
CA ILE A 125 6.92 32.02 0.87
C ILE A 125 6.18 33.25 0.39
N CYS A 126 4.96 33.05 -0.07
CA CYS A 126 4.27 34.11 -0.78
C CYS A 126 2.78 34.22 -0.46
N GLY A 127 2.26 35.45 -0.44
CA GLY A 127 0.82 35.70 -0.37
C GLY A 127 0.17 35.25 0.96
N ASN A 128 0.91 35.11 2.05
CA ASN A 128 0.36 34.70 3.33
C ASN A 128 -0.12 35.93 4.15
N ALA A 129 -1.29 35.83 4.77
CA ALA A 129 -1.87 36.86 5.62
C ALA A 129 -1.94 36.43 7.09
N ILE A 130 -1.33 37.15 7.97
CA ILE A 130 -1.37 36.91 9.43
C ILE A 130 -1.97 38.12 10.13
N ALA A 131 -3.12 37.95 10.78
CA ALA A 131 -3.82 38.99 11.54
C ALA A 131 -3.80 38.67 13.03
N ALA A 132 -2.97 39.37 13.80
CA ALA A 132 -2.95 39.21 15.26
C ALA A 132 -4.16 39.88 15.94
N LEU A 133 -4.33 41.20 15.79
CA LEU A 133 -5.47 41.98 16.30
C LEU A 133 -6.00 42.98 15.27
N GLY A 134 -5.37 43.17 14.14
CA GLY A 134 -5.78 44.00 13.01
C GLY A 134 -6.08 43.17 11.79
N ASN A 135 -6.47 43.82 10.71
CA ASN A 135 -6.74 43.14 9.44
C ASN A 135 -5.46 42.94 8.63
N SER A 136 -5.36 41.80 7.95
CA SER A 136 -4.28 41.48 7.02
C SER A 136 -4.89 40.98 5.70
N GLU A 137 -4.42 41.51 4.60
CA GLU A 137 -4.81 41.07 3.27
C GLU A 137 -3.54 40.84 2.44
N ALA A 138 -3.43 39.67 1.84
CA ALA A 138 -2.34 39.34 0.95
C ALA A 138 -2.92 38.77 -0.38
N ALA A 139 -2.44 39.30 -1.49
CA ALA A 139 -2.89 38.89 -2.80
C ALA A 139 -1.75 39.02 -3.81
N GLY A 140 -1.71 38.11 -4.79
CA GLY A 140 -0.81 38.19 -5.93
C GLY A 140 -0.32 36.91 -6.47
N ASP A 141 0.53 37.04 -7.51
CA ASP A 141 1.09 35.95 -8.27
C ASP A 141 2.56 35.72 -7.88
N CYS A 142 2.94 34.48 -7.64
CA CYS A 142 4.26 34.08 -7.22
C CYS A 142 4.82 33.01 -8.14
N THR A 143 6.00 33.21 -8.66
CA THR A 143 6.63 32.24 -9.53
C THR A 143 8.08 32.03 -9.11
N GLN A 144 8.53 30.78 -9.05
CA GLN A 144 9.91 30.44 -8.83
C GLN A 144 10.34 29.31 -9.75
N GLU A 145 11.40 29.52 -10.51
CA GLU A 145 11.96 28.49 -11.40
C GLU A 145 13.43 28.24 -11.05
N THR A 146 13.81 26.97 -10.96
CA THR A 146 15.20 26.54 -10.77
C THR A 146 15.55 25.39 -11.69
N HIS A 147 16.75 25.45 -12.25
CA HIS A 147 17.25 24.40 -13.14
C HIS A 147 18.71 24.12 -12.86
N ARG A 148 19.08 22.82 -12.78
CA ARG A 148 20.46 22.37 -12.64
C ARG A 148 20.71 21.11 -13.44
N ASP A 149 21.70 21.11 -14.35
CA ASP A 149 22.12 19.92 -15.10
C ASP A 149 23.13 19.12 -14.29
N GLY A 150 22.91 17.80 -14.17
CA GLY A 150 23.73 16.84 -13.46
C GLY A 150 24.36 15.76 -14.34
N THR A 151 24.48 15.97 -15.65
CA THR A 151 25.02 14.97 -16.60
C THR A 151 26.46 14.55 -16.26
N ILE A 152 26.69 13.24 -16.12
CA ILE A 152 27.99 12.63 -15.79
C ILE A 152 28.41 11.65 -16.88
N VAL A 153 29.66 11.78 -17.35
CA VAL A 153 30.25 10.81 -18.28
C VAL A 153 31.63 10.40 -17.75
N THR A 154 31.82 9.09 -17.44
CA THR A 154 33.09 8.58 -16.98
C THR A 154 33.63 7.43 -17.85
N ASN A 155 34.95 7.23 -17.85
CA ASN A 155 35.57 6.12 -18.53
C ASN A 155 36.66 5.49 -17.67
N GLY A 156 36.41 4.30 -17.15
CA GLY A 156 37.32 3.47 -16.39
C GLY A 156 37.83 2.23 -17.14
N ALA A 157 37.67 2.18 -18.46
CA ALA A 157 37.99 1.01 -19.28
C ALA A 157 39.46 0.61 -19.16
N GLY A 158 39.73 -0.67 -18.93
CA GLY A 158 41.07 -1.24 -18.77
C GLY A 158 41.78 -0.86 -17.47
N GLN A 159 41.11 -0.25 -16.53
CA GLN A 159 41.65 0.20 -15.25
C GLN A 159 41.12 -0.66 -14.06
N ALA A 160 41.85 -0.64 -12.94
CA ALA A 160 41.46 -1.47 -11.80
C ALA A 160 40.32 -0.89 -10.97
N LEU A 161 40.33 0.42 -10.66
CA LEU A 161 39.36 1.07 -9.77
C LEU A 161 38.99 2.47 -10.30
N ALA A 162 38.51 2.54 -11.53
CA ALA A 162 38.37 3.81 -12.23
C ALA A 162 36.98 3.99 -12.86
N GLY A 163 36.57 5.24 -13.07
CA GLY A 163 35.31 5.58 -13.74
C GLY A 163 34.05 5.27 -12.94
N ASN A 164 34.15 5.00 -11.65
CA ASN A 164 32.99 4.80 -10.81
C ASN A 164 32.32 6.14 -10.48
N VAL A 165 31.02 6.13 -10.33
CA VAL A 165 30.19 7.31 -10.03
C VAL A 165 29.40 7.10 -8.75
N VAL A 166 29.44 8.10 -7.88
CA VAL A 166 28.47 8.28 -6.80
C VAL A 166 27.80 9.62 -7.03
N ALA A 167 26.49 9.60 -7.28
CA ALA A 167 25.71 10.80 -7.55
C ALA A 167 24.53 10.95 -6.58
N VAL A 168 24.24 12.17 -6.17
CA VAL A 168 23.04 12.60 -5.48
C VAL A 168 22.50 13.82 -6.21
N ASN A 169 21.39 13.65 -6.89
CA ASN A 169 20.68 14.73 -7.58
C ASN A 169 19.31 14.86 -6.95
N HIS A 170 19.18 15.77 -5.98
CA HIS A 170 17.96 15.92 -5.20
C HIS A 170 17.40 17.33 -5.31
N VAL A 171 16.12 17.44 -5.66
CA VAL A 171 15.38 18.70 -5.64
C VAL A 171 14.23 18.61 -4.66
N LEU A 172 14.20 19.56 -3.74
CA LEU A 172 13.19 19.69 -2.66
C LEU A 172 12.56 21.11 -2.70
N PRO A 173 11.67 21.41 -3.63
CA PRO A 173 10.96 22.67 -3.60
C PRO A 173 10.00 22.73 -2.43
N ILE A 174 9.99 23.88 -1.72
CA ILE A 174 9.10 24.15 -0.59
C ILE A 174 8.28 25.37 -0.90
N GLN A 175 6.96 25.20 -1.01
CA GLN A 175 6.01 26.25 -1.30
C GLN A 175 5.09 26.51 -0.09
N ILE A 176 5.08 27.73 0.45
CA ILE A 176 4.23 28.14 1.58
C ILE A 176 3.45 29.37 1.17
N THR A 177 2.25 29.17 0.64
CA THR A 177 1.55 30.25 -0.06
C THR A 177 0.06 30.32 0.29
N GLY A 178 -0.49 31.53 0.28
CA GLY A 178 -1.92 31.76 0.40
C GLY A 178 -2.55 31.36 1.74
N ASN A 179 -1.77 31.21 2.81
CA ASN A 179 -2.33 30.82 4.10
C ASN A 179 -2.84 32.02 4.88
N ALA A 180 -4.05 31.95 5.47
CA ALA A 180 -4.69 32.99 6.26
C ALA A 180 -4.75 32.59 7.74
N ILE A 181 -4.12 33.35 8.62
CA ILE A 181 -4.12 33.10 10.06
C ILE A 181 -4.68 34.31 10.80
N ALA A 182 -5.83 34.16 11.44
CA ALA A 182 -6.54 35.24 12.16
C ALA A 182 -6.68 34.91 13.65
N ALA A 183 -5.84 35.51 14.51
CA ALA A 183 -5.96 35.34 15.95
C ALA A 183 -7.11 36.17 16.55
N GLY A 184 -7.14 37.49 16.31
CA GLY A 184 -8.21 38.41 16.78
C GLY A 184 -8.64 39.44 15.75
N GLY A 185 -8.04 39.49 14.57
CA GLY A 185 -8.41 40.33 13.42
C GLY A 185 -8.86 39.46 12.24
N ASN A 186 -8.99 40.03 11.06
CA ASN A 186 -9.35 39.30 9.86
C ASN A 186 -8.13 39.10 8.96
N ALA A 187 -7.90 37.90 8.49
CA ALA A 187 -6.87 37.54 7.52
C ALA A 187 -7.52 37.02 6.22
N THR A 188 -7.17 37.63 5.11
CA THR A 188 -7.70 37.26 3.79
C THR A 188 -6.55 37.06 2.81
N THR A 189 -6.59 35.97 2.04
CA THR A 189 -5.62 35.72 0.98
C THR A 189 -6.32 35.42 -0.36
N ASN A 190 -5.63 35.80 -1.45
CA ASN A 190 -6.00 35.41 -2.81
C ASN A 190 -4.70 35.31 -3.61
N THR A 191 -4.15 34.09 -3.71
CA THR A 191 -2.79 33.89 -4.19
C THR A 191 -2.76 32.84 -5.27
N THR A 192 -2.01 33.12 -6.36
CA THR A 192 -1.61 32.13 -7.36
C THR A 192 -0.10 31.89 -7.23
N ALA A 193 0.33 30.64 -7.17
CA ALA A 193 1.74 30.30 -7.01
C ALA A 193 2.16 29.18 -7.96
N GLU A 194 3.32 29.35 -8.59
CA GLU A 194 3.92 28.35 -9.48
C GLU A 194 5.39 28.14 -9.08
N GLN A 195 5.79 26.89 -8.85
CA GLN A 195 7.15 26.55 -8.52
C GLN A 195 7.63 25.39 -9.38
N VAL A 196 8.61 25.64 -10.25
CA VAL A 196 9.19 24.62 -11.13
C VAL A 196 10.66 24.42 -10.77
N SER A 197 11.02 23.19 -10.47
CA SER A 197 12.37 22.85 -10.03
C SER A 197 12.86 21.60 -10.70
N THR A 198 13.97 21.69 -11.39
CA THR A 198 14.54 20.59 -12.17
C THR A 198 16.00 20.40 -11.82
N THR A 199 16.39 19.16 -11.54
CA THR A 199 17.79 18.73 -11.43
C THR A 199 17.97 17.38 -12.13
N GLY A 200 19.20 16.86 -12.16
CA GLY A 200 19.48 15.57 -12.74
C GLY A 200 20.22 15.65 -14.06
N GLY A 201 20.19 14.59 -14.82
CA GLY A 201 20.90 14.41 -16.09
C GLY A 201 21.41 12.98 -16.25
N ASP A 202 21.78 12.62 -17.47
CA ASP A 202 22.22 11.27 -17.81
C ASP A 202 23.58 10.92 -17.15
N ILE A 203 23.66 9.71 -16.61
CA ILE A 203 24.90 9.15 -16.07
C ILE A 203 25.37 8.03 -16.99
N THR A 204 26.52 8.21 -17.63
CA THR A 204 27.10 7.21 -18.52
C THR A 204 28.47 6.81 -18.02
N THR A 205 28.69 5.50 -17.82
CA THR A 205 29.99 4.97 -17.39
C THR A 205 30.48 3.84 -18.28
N ASN A 206 31.80 3.69 -18.37
CA ASN A 206 32.45 2.59 -19.08
C ASN A 206 33.49 1.94 -18.16
N GLY A 207 33.30 0.68 -17.78
CA GLY A 207 34.19 -0.13 -16.97
C GLY A 207 34.75 -1.35 -17.69
N ASP A 208 34.70 -1.38 -19.04
CA ASP A 208 35.12 -2.51 -19.86
C ASP A 208 36.55 -2.92 -19.57
N ARG A 209 36.79 -4.23 -19.41
CA ARG A 209 38.09 -4.80 -19.07
C ARG A 209 38.70 -4.25 -17.77
N GLY A 210 37.86 -3.66 -16.90
CA GLY A 210 38.24 -3.18 -15.59
C GLY A 210 38.13 -4.24 -14.50
N ALA A 211 38.66 -3.98 -13.31
CA ALA A 211 38.44 -4.88 -12.19
C ALA A 211 37.21 -4.45 -11.36
N VAL A 212 37.16 -3.19 -10.89
CA VAL A 212 36.03 -2.59 -10.19
C VAL A 212 35.81 -1.18 -10.76
N SER A 213 35.30 -1.12 -11.98
CA SER A 213 35.29 0.12 -12.76
C SER A 213 33.93 0.40 -13.38
N GLY A 214 33.63 1.67 -13.56
CA GLY A 214 32.37 2.09 -14.20
C GLY A 214 31.10 1.73 -13.45
N ASN A 215 31.17 1.45 -12.16
CA ASN A 215 29.97 1.23 -11.35
C ASN A 215 29.31 2.57 -10.99
N VAL A 216 27.99 2.54 -10.84
CA VAL A 216 27.19 3.72 -10.53
C VAL A 216 26.36 3.45 -9.26
N ALA A 217 26.40 4.39 -8.33
CA ALA A 217 25.39 4.53 -7.27
C ALA A 217 24.81 5.95 -7.38
N ALA A 218 23.54 6.06 -7.72
CA ALA A 218 22.91 7.35 -8.01
C ALA A 218 21.58 7.50 -7.32
N GLU A 219 21.43 8.47 -6.42
CA GLU A 219 20.15 8.93 -5.94
C GLU A 219 19.63 10.02 -6.87
N GLN A 220 18.40 9.89 -7.31
CA GLN A 220 17.65 10.87 -8.10
C GLN A 220 16.39 11.20 -7.32
N GLY A 221 16.33 12.37 -6.69
CA GLY A 221 15.26 12.74 -5.75
C GLY A 221 14.47 13.96 -6.22
N ALA A 222 13.15 13.85 -6.22
CA ALA A 222 12.20 14.94 -6.49
C ALA A 222 11.11 14.90 -5.42
N THR A 223 11.20 15.76 -4.40
CA THR A 223 10.36 15.69 -3.20
C THR A 223 9.72 17.04 -2.88
N PRO A 224 8.75 17.52 -3.68
CA PRO A 224 8.10 18.79 -3.44
C PRO A 224 7.28 18.77 -2.14
N ILE A 225 7.24 19.93 -1.46
CA ILE A 225 6.43 20.17 -0.26
C ILE A 225 5.58 21.41 -0.49
N GLN A 226 4.26 21.27 -0.38
CA GLN A 226 3.30 22.37 -0.48
C GLN A 226 2.55 22.58 0.84
N ILE A 227 2.46 23.81 1.31
CA ILE A 227 1.62 24.23 2.45
C ILE A 227 0.83 25.45 2.02
N THR A 228 -0.35 25.22 1.47
CA THR A 228 -1.04 26.27 0.73
C THR A 228 -2.51 26.40 1.10
N GLY A 229 -3.05 27.61 1.06
CA GLY A 229 -4.47 27.86 1.18
C GLY A 229 -5.10 27.47 2.52
N ASN A 230 -4.35 27.30 3.59
CA ASN A 230 -4.90 26.92 4.88
C ASN A 230 -5.45 28.14 5.64
N GLY A 231 -6.62 27.99 6.28
CA GLY A 231 -7.32 29.01 7.04
C GLY A 231 -7.40 28.68 8.53
N VAL A 232 -6.86 29.53 9.40
CA VAL A 232 -6.94 29.36 10.85
C VAL A 232 -7.56 30.59 11.50
N GLY A 233 -8.81 30.49 11.95
CA GLY A 233 -9.55 31.55 12.64
C GLY A 233 -9.68 31.29 14.15
N GLY A 234 -9.00 32.06 15.00
CA GLY A 234 -9.17 31.98 16.46
C GLY A 234 -10.42 32.73 16.94
N LEU A 235 -10.28 34.04 17.20
CA LEU A 235 -11.37 35.01 17.47
C LEU A 235 -11.65 35.91 16.27
N GLY A 236 -10.83 35.83 15.21
CA GLY A 236 -10.95 36.61 13.96
C GLY A 236 -11.31 35.69 12.79
N ILE A 237 -11.67 36.28 11.67
CA ILE A 237 -12.07 35.55 10.45
C ILE A 237 -10.83 35.27 9.60
N ALA A 238 -10.62 34.03 9.23
CA ALA A 238 -9.64 33.58 8.24
C ALA A 238 -10.33 33.20 6.94
N ASP A 239 -9.92 33.80 5.83
CA ASP A 239 -10.43 33.46 4.49
C ASP A 239 -9.23 33.25 3.57
N ALA A 240 -9.00 32.02 3.17
CA ALA A 240 -7.85 31.63 2.37
C ALA A 240 -8.29 31.12 0.99
N LYS A 241 -7.87 31.84 -0.05
CA LYS A 241 -8.02 31.41 -1.43
C LYS A 241 -6.66 31.24 -2.08
N SER A 242 -6.40 30.06 -2.62
CA SER A 242 -5.09 29.69 -3.18
C SER A 242 -5.21 28.81 -4.42
N THR A 243 -4.40 29.15 -5.43
CA THR A 243 -4.11 28.21 -6.53
C THR A 243 -2.62 27.99 -6.55
N ALA A 244 -2.15 26.72 -6.46
CA ALA A 244 -0.73 26.46 -6.44
C ALA A 244 -0.36 25.29 -7.35
N ASP A 245 0.76 25.43 -8.07
CA ASP A 245 1.35 24.41 -8.92
C ASP A 245 2.81 24.20 -8.52
N THR A 246 3.19 22.96 -8.26
CA THR A 246 4.58 22.61 -7.97
C THR A 246 5.04 21.45 -8.83
N VAL A 247 6.13 21.64 -9.55
CA VAL A 247 6.77 20.62 -10.36
C VAL A 247 8.20 20.40 -9.88
N ALA A 248 8.50 19.21 -9.43
CA ALA A 248 9.85 18.76 -9.09
C ALA A 248 10.28 17.64 -10.02
N THR A 249 11.44 17.78 -10.65
CA THR A 249 11.99 16.77 -11.56
C THR A 249 13.45 16.51 -11.26
N SER A 250 13.81 15.24 -11.04
CA SER A 250 15.18 14.76 -10.97
C SER A 250 15.32 13.54 -11.86
N ASP A 251 15.41 13.75 -13.14
CA ASP A 251 15.46 12.66 -14.11
C ASP A 251 16.84 12.47 -14.76
N GLY A 252 16.97 11.40 -15.53
CA GLY A 252 18.17 11.04 -16.29
C GLY A 252 18.32 9.53 -16.40
N ALA A 253 18.87 9.09 -17.52
CA ALA A 253 19.18 7.68 -17.74
C ALA A 253 20.50 7.28 -17.04
N VAL A 254 20.56 6.06 -16.53
CA VAL A 254 21.79 5.45 -16.01
C VAL A 254 22.25 4.37 -17.00
N VAL A 255 23.39 4.58 -17.64
CA VAL A 255 23.94 3.66 -18.64
C VAL A 255 25.35 3.23 -18.23
N THR A 256 25.54 1.92 -18.05
CA THR A 256 26.85 1.38 -17.65
C THR A 256 27.31 0.26 -18.58
N SER A 257 28.62 0.08 -18.69
CA SER A 257 29.25 -1.05 -19.39
C SER A 257 30.35 -1.64 -18.55
N GLY A 258 30.40 -2.97 -18.46
CA GLY A 258 31.42 -3.75 -17.74
C GLY A 258 31.87 -4.98 -18.53
N LYS A 259 31.96 -4.90 -19.83
CA LYS A 259 32.35 -6.03 -20.71
C LYS A 259 33.77 -6.52 -20.43
N ASN A 260 33.94 -7.84 -20.46
CA ASN A 260 35.22 -8.48 -20.20
C ASN A 260 35.88 -8.06 -18.87
N SER A 261 35.07 -7.79 -17.85
CA SER A 261 35.50 -7.24 -16.56
C SER A 261 35.26 -8.20 -15.40
N SER A 262 35.62 -7.78 -14.17
CA SER A 262 35.32 -8.57 -12.97
C SER A 262 34.08 -8.04 -12.24
N ILE A 263 34.13 -6.86 -11.60
CA ILE A 263 33.02 -6.27 -10.84
C ILE A 263 32.78 -4.84 -11.36
N SER A 264 32.33 -4.74 -12.59
CA SER A 264 32.28 -3.46 -13.28
C SER A 264 30.94 -3.22 -13.95
N GLY A 265 30.62 -1.94 -14.18
CA GLY A 265 29.38 -1.57 -14.87
C GLY A 265 28.10 -1.92 -14.13
N ASN A 266 28.14 -2.14 -12.84
CA ASN A 266 26.91 -2.35 -12.05
C ASN A 266 26.25 -1.00 -11.76
N ALA A 267 24.91 -1.00 -11.65
CA ALA A 267 24.14 0.19 -11.37
C ALA A 267 23.24 0.01 -10.14
N VAL A 268 23.24 1.02 -9.28
CA VAL A 268 22.33 1.15 -8.14
C VAL A 268 21.65 2.53 -8.23
N PRO A 269 20.68 2.72 -9.14
CA PRO A 269 19.86 3.92 -9.12
C PRO A 269 18.87 3.85 -7.95
N ILE A 270 18.58 5.00 -7.33
CA ILE A 270 17.64 5.15 -6.22
C ILE A 270 16.70 6.32 -6.55
N PRO A 271 15.69 6.11 -7.39
CA PRO A 271 14.74 7.15 -7.74
C PRO A 271 13.73 7.36 -6.60
N LEU A 272 13.57 8.60 -6.14
CA LEU A 272 12.70 9.01 -5.04
C LEU A 272 11.79 10.15 -5.47
N ALA A 273 10.49 9.92 -5.55
CA ALA A 273 9.49 10.92 -5.94
C ALA A 273 8.32 11.04 -4.94
N PRO A 274 8.52 11.05 -3.62
CA PRO A 274 7.45 11.41 -2.70
C PRO A 274 7.10 12.90 -2.84
N LEU A 275 5.80 13.21 -2.70
CA LEU A 275 5.28 14.57 -2.74
C LEU A 275 4.47 14.77 -1.45
N ALA A 276 4.64 15.90 -0.77
CA ALA A 276 3.94 16.19 0.48
C ALA A 276 3.13 17.47 0.40
N GLU A 277 1.85 17.40 0.76
CA GLU A 277 0.92 18.53 0.69
C GLU A 277 0.08 18.70 1.95
N VAL A 278 -0.11 19.93 2.36
CA VAL A 278 -1.02 20.35 3.44
C VAL A 278 -1.81 21.57 2.95
N ASN A 279 -2.97 21.30 2.37
CA ASN A 279 -3.67 22.31 1.61
C ASN A 279 -5.12 22.49 2.06
N GLY A 280 -5.67 23.70 1.91
CA GLY A 280 -7.10 23.94 2.02
C GLY A 280 -7.73 23.63 3.39
N ASN A 281 -6.96 23.35 4.43
CA ASN A 281 -7.52 23.01 5.73
C ASN A 281 -8.08 24.24 6.44
N ALA A 282 -9.30 24.13 7.00
CA ALA A 282 -9.98 25.21 7.71
C ALA A 282 -10.14 24.88 9.20
N VAL A 283 -9.64 25.73 10.07
CA VAL A 283 -9.76 25.56 11.53
C VAL A 283 -10.37 26.79 12.16
N ALA A 284 -11.56 26.67 12.73
CA ALA A 284 -12.29 27.74 13.40
C ALA A 284 -12.37 27.51 14.92
N GLY A 285 -11.84 28.43 15.71
CA GLY A 285 -12.03 28.44 17.15
C GLY A 285 -13.43 28.95 17.54
N ALA A 286 -13.57 30.22 17.85
CA ALA A 286 -14.85 30.88 18.14
C ALA A 286 -15.32 31.85 17.03
N ALA A 287 -14.54 31.98 15.94
CA ALA A 287 -14.90 32.78 14.76
C ALA A 287 -14.99 31.84 13.52
N ASN A 288 -14.87 32.38 12.34
CA ASN A 288 -15.02 31.62 11.11
C ASN A 288 -13.68 31.40 10.42
N ALA A 289 -13.55 30.24 9.77
CA ALA A 289 -12.47 29.93 8.85
C ALA A 289 -13.07 29.40 7.53
N ALA A 290 -12.65 29.96 6.40
CA ALA A 290 -13.04 29.49 5.09
C ALA A 290 -11.79 29.27 4.22
N THR A 291 -11.78 28.21 3.44
CA THR A 291 -10.72 27.92 2.48
C THR A 291 -11.31 27.52 1.12
N GLU A 292 -10.67 27.99 0.06
CA GLU A 292 -10.91 27.55 -1.31
C GLU A 292 -9.53 27.34 -1.97
N SER A 293 -9.22 26.12 -2.33
CA SER A 293 -7.87 25.72 -2.73
C SER A 293 -7.89 24.89 -4.00
N THR A 294 -7.02 25.18 -4.94
CA THR A 294 -6.78 24.35 -6.12
C THR A 294 -5.29 24.06 -6.19
N GLN A 295 -4.92 22.78 -6.19
CA GLN A 295 -3.53 22.37 -6.09
C GLN A 295 -3.15 21.39 -7.19
N THR A 296 -1.93 21.56 -7.71
CA THR A 296 -1.31 20.57 -8.59
C THR A 296 0.11 20.29 -8.10
N GLY A 297 0.38 19.03 -7.85
CA GLY A 297 1.69 18.56 -7.44
C GLY A 297 2.26 17.52 -8.42
N THR A 298 3.49 17.74 -8.90
CA THR A 298 4.18 16.76 -9.75
C THR A 298 5.58 16.48 -9.20
N ALA A 299 5.85 15.21 -8.94
CA ALA A 299 7.19 14.71 -8.59
C ALA A 299 7.62 13.64 -9.60
N LYS A 300 8.81 13.81 -10.19
CA LYS A 300 9.38 12.84 -11.13
C LYS A 300 10.85 12.60 -10.83
N ALA A 301 11.22 11.32 -10.62
CA ALA A 301 12.58 10.92 -10.32
C ALA A 301 13.01 9.69 -11.13
N GLY A 302 14.29 9.62 -11.51
CA GLY A 302 14.86 8.49 -12.24
C GLY A 302 14.52 8.47 -13.72
N GLY A 303 14.92 7.39 -14.38
CA GLY A 303 14.77 7.19 -15.82
C GLY A 303 15.07 5.76 -16.20
N ILE A 304 15.51 5.55 -17.45
CA ILE A 304 15.86 4.22 -17.94
C ILE A 304 17.23 3.82 -17.39
N THR A 305 17.34 2.59 -16.83
CA THR A 305 18.60 2.01 -16.40
C THR A 305 19.04 0.92 -17.37
N ARG A 306 20.28 1.03 -17.90
CA ARG A 306 20.87 0.04 -18.81
C ARG A 306 22.26 -0.37 -18.39
N THR A 307 22.48 -1.68 -18.31
CA THR A 307 23.82 -2.21 -18.02
C THR A 307 24.22 -3.30 -19.02
N ASP A 308 25.52 -3.45 -19.25
CA ASP A 308 26.05 -4.48 -20.13
C ASP A 308 27.28 -5.13 -19.49
N GLY A 309 27.16 -6.43 -19.14
CA GLY A 309 28.18 -7.26 -18.53
C GLY A 309 28.62 -8.43 -19.40
N ASP A 310 28.48 -8.38 -20.70
CA ASP A 310 28.78 -9.47 -21.66
C ASP A 310 30.19 -9.38 -22.26
N PRO A 311 31.04 -10.43 -22.18
CA PRO A 311 31.11 -11.44 -21.12
C PRO A 311 31.85 -10.87 -19.89
N ALA A 312 31.44 -11.25 -18.66
CA ALA A 312 32.12 -10.73 -17.45
C ALA A 312 31.90 -11.61 -16.23
N THR A 313 32.37 -11.16 -15.07
CA THR A 313 32.11 -11.78 -13.78
C THR A 313 31.54 -10.74 -12.82
N LEU A 314 30.34 -10.96 -12.29
CA LEU A 314 29.63 -10.05 -11.37
C LEU A 314 29.48 -8.60 -11.92
N ALA A 315 29.25 -8.46 -13.20
CA ALA A 315 29.20 -7.18 -13.87
C ALA A 315 27.83 -6.89 -14.51
N GLY A 316 27.51 -5.63 -14.71
CA GLY A 316 26.26 -5.21 -15.34
C GLY A 316 25.01 -5.59 -14.57
N ASN A 317 25.06 -5.76 -13.27
CA ASN A 317 23.89 -6.00 -12.45
C ASN A 317 23.19 -4.68 -12.08
N ILE A 318 21.87 -4.73 -11.88
CA ILE A 318 21.05 -3.59 -11.46
C ILE A 318 20.40 -3.90 -10.11
N VAL A 319 20.39 -2.91 -9.20
CA VAL A 319 19.59 -2.90 -7.98
C VAL A 319 18.86 -1.56 -7.92
N GLU A 320 17.52 -1.57 -8.05
CA GLU A 320 16.72 -0.34 -8.15
C GLU A 320 15.56 -0.30 -7.13
N PRO A 321 15.75 0.28 -5.93
CA PRO A 321 14.67 0.59 -5.03
C PRO A 321 14.03 1.93 -5.42
N ALA A 322 12.90 1.91 -6.11
CA ALA A 322 12.16 3.10 -6.50
C ALA A 322 11.03 3.42 -5.51
N LEU A 323 10.81 4.70 -5.18
CA LEU A 323 9.73 5.12 -4.29
C LEU A 323 8.94 6.29 -4.90
N ALA A 324 7.65 6.08 -5.11
CA ALA A 324 6.69 7.10 -5.52
C ALA A 324 5.50 7.16 -4.58
N GLY A 325 4.92 8.33 -4.38
CA GLY A 325 3.66 8.47 -3.65
C GLY A 325 3.41 9.90 -3.19
N PRO A 326 2.28 10.50 -3.55
CA PRO A 326 1.81 11.71 -2.90
C PRO A 326 1.33 11.39 -1.48
N ILE A 327 1.61 12.31 -0.55
CA ILE A 327 1.12 12.33 0.83
C ILE A 327 0.35 13.63 1.00
N THR A 328 -0.97 13.55 1.11
CA THR A 328 -1.84 14.72 1.12
C THR A 328 -2.65 14.83 2.40
N VAL A 329 -2.75 16.03 2.93
CA VAL A 329 -3.62 16.40 4.06
C VAL A 329 -4.41 17.63 3.67
N ASP A 330 -5.55 17.39 3.05
CA ASP A 330 -6.26 18.42 2.35
C ASP A 330 -7.67 18.59 2.88
N ASP A 331 -8.14 19.84 2.88
CA ASP A 331 -9.56 20.17 2.98
C ASP A 331 -10.25 19.62 4.24
N ASN A 332 -9.52 19.47 5.31
CA ASN A 332 -10.13 19.10 6.58
C ASN A 332 -10.69 20.33 7.28
N SER A 333 -11.87 20.19 7.85
CA SER A 333 -12.59 21.27 8.52
C SER A 333 -12.76 20.96 10.00
N ALA A 334 -12.32 21.87 10.86
CA ALA A 334 -12.47 21.71 12.30
C ALA A 334 -13.09 22.96 12.95
N ALA A 335 -14.23 22.82 13.63
CA ALA A 335 -14.96 23.90 14.27
C ALA A 335 -15.13 23.68 15.78
N GLY A 336 -14.62 24.62 16.59
CA GLY A 336 -14.92 24.69 18.02
C GLY A 336 -16.34 25.21 18.27
N ALA A 337 -16.49 26.53 18.41
CA ALA A 337 -17.78 27.21 18.51
C ALA A 337 -18.08 28.11 17.28
N GLY A 338 -17.11 28.24 16.37
CA GLY A 338 -17.26 28.98 15.12
C GLY A 338 -17.74 28.11 13.96
N ASN A 339 -17.62 28.61 12.75
CA ASN A 339 -17.91 27.87 11.54
C ASN A 339 -16.63 27.68 10.73
N SER A 340 -16.43 26.48 10.23
CA SER A 340 -15.31 26.10 9.38
C SER A 340 -15.83 25.55 8.07
N THR A 341 -15.30 26.02 6.96
CA THR A 341 -15.64 25.50 5.63
C THR A 341 -14.37 25.32 4.84
N ALA A 342 -14.18 24.13 4.28
CA ALA A 342 -13.02 23.79 3.48
C ALA A 342 -13.48 23.25 2.12
N VAL A 343 -12.88 23.74 1.03
CA VAL A 343 -13.19 23.34 -0.34
C VAL A 343 -11.88 23.24 -1.12
N SER A 344 -11.57 22.06 -1.66
CA SER A 344 -10.39 21.89 -2.52
C SER A 344 -10.56 20.97 -3.71
N ASP A 345 -9.72 21.22 -4.72
CA ASP A 345 -9.50 20.35 -5.88
C ASP A 345 -7.98 20.10 -5.99
N THR A 346 -7.56 18.86 -5.78
CA THR A 346 -6.15 18.49 -5.70
C THR A 346 -5.83 17.47 -6.78
N ILE A 347 -4.74 17.69 -7.53
CA ILE A 347 -4.26 16.78 -8.59
C ILE A 347 -2.79 16.48 -8.34
N ASN A 348 -2.48 15.24 -8.05
CA ASN A 348 -1.14 14.80 -7.68
C ASN A 348 -0.60 13.71 -8.57
N LYS A 349 0.64 13.91 -9.04
CA LYS A 349 1.34 12.91 -9.84
C LYS A 349 2.75 12.65 -9.33
N SER A 350 3.02 11.42 -8.98
CA SER A 350 4.33 10.96 -8.52
C SER A 350 4.83 9.83 -9.42
N THR A 351 6.08 9.92 -9.90
CA THR A 351 6.67 8.89 -10.76
C THR A 351 8.14 8.68 -10.37
N ALA A 352 8.50 7.45 -10.01
CA ALA A 352 9.86 7.08 -9.66
C ALA A 352 10.35 5.86 -10.44
N GLY A 353 11.59 5.88 -10.93
CA GLY A 353 12.21 4.79 -11.69
C GLY A 353 11.79 4.76 -13.16
N GLY A 354 12.05 3.64 -13.82
CA GLY A 354 11.79 3.44 -15.23
C GLY A 354 12.06 2.01 -15.67
N GLN A 355 12.30 1.83 -16.97
CA GLN A 355 12.62 0.52 -17.52
C GLN A 355 14.05 0.14 -17.18
N THR A 356 14.28 -1.10 -16.74
CA THR A 356 15.59 -1.67 -16.52
C THR A 356 15.97 -2.69 -17.59
N ASN A 357 17.20 -2.62 -18.09
CA ASN A 357 17.69 -3.54 -19.11
C ASN A 357 19.13 -3.98 -18.79
N THR A 358 19.38 -5.28 -18.82
CA THR A 358 20.73 -5.77 -18.60
C THR A 358 21.09 -6.93 -19.50
N ASN A 359 22.40 -7.13 -19.75
CA ASN A 359 22.93 -8.22 -20.55
C ASN A 359 24.09 -8.89 -19.80
N GLY A 360 23.95 -10.18 -19.54
CA GLY A 360 24.94 -11.06 -18.91
C GLY A 360 25.31 -12.27 -19.76
N THR A 361 25.19 -12.19 -21.08
CA THR A 361 25.51 -13.31 -22.00
C THR A 361 26.94 -13.79 -21.84
N GLY A 362 27.17 -15.09 -21.77
CA GLY A 362 28.50 -15.67 -21.64
C GLY A 362 29.23 -15.41 -20.33
N SER A 363 28.51 -14.95 -19.31
CA SER A 363 29.05 -14.40 -18.06
C SER A 363 28.86 -15.32 -16.86
N THR A 364 29.39 -14.85 -15.71
CA THR A 364 29.14 -15.51 -14.42
C THR A 364 28.63 -14.48 -13.41
N GLY A 365 27.37 -14.63 -12.92
CA GLY A 365 26.76 -13.74 -11.95
C GLY A 365 26.49 -12.32 -12.46
N SER A 366 26.35 -12.14 -13.76
CA SER A 366 26.24 -10.83 -14.40
C SER A 366 24.86 -10.60 -14.99
N GLY A 367 24.48 -9.33 -15.18
CA GLY A 367 23.23 -8.99 -15.82
C GLY A 367 21.99 -9.42 -15.04
N ASN A 368 22.05 -9.46 -13.73
CA ASN A 368 20.89 -9.72 -12.89
C ASN A 368 20.20 -8.41 -12.50
N ILE A 369 18.89 -8.46 -12.28
CA ILE A 369 18.09 -7.36 -11.77
C ILE A 369 17.53 -7.73 -10.39
N ALA A 370 17.68 -6.83 -9.44
CA ALA A 370 16.96 -6.86 -8.18
C ALA A 370 16.20 -5.53 -8.04
N ASP A 371 14.89 -5.59 -8.18
CA ASP A 371 14.02 -4.42 -8.15
C ASP A 371 13.04 -4.47 -6.98
N ALA A 372 12.73 -3.31 -6.41
CA ALA A 372 11.77 -3.16 -5.33
C ALA A 372 11.04 -1.81 -5.44
N PRO A 373 10.24 -1.60 -6.49
CA PRO A 373 9.51 -0.36 -6.66
C PRO A 373 8.31 -0.28 -5.70
N ILE A 374 8.17 0.84 -5.00
CA ILE A 374 7.11 1.09 -4.02
C ILE A 374 6.25 2.25 -4.51
N SER A 375 4.95 2.01 -4.67
CA SER A 375 3.95 3.04 -4.93
C SER A 375 3.01 3.15 -3.75
N LEU A 376 2.98 4.33 -3.08
CA LEU A 376 2.25 4.54 -1.84
C LEU A 376 1.58 5.94 -1.81
N PRO A 377 0.53 6.17 -2.58
CA PRO A 377 -0.31 7.36 -2.37
C PRO A 377 -1.02 7.26 -1.01
N THR A 378 -0.97 8.37 -0.26
CA THR A 378 -1.60 8.48 1.08
C THR A 378 -2.38 9.77 1.13
N ALA A 379 -3.66 9.72 1.49
CA ALA A 379 -4.51 10.90 1.57
C ALA A 379 -5.31 10.96 2.88
N ALA A 380 -5.48 12.16 3.40
CA ALA A 380 -6.39 12.45 4.50
C ALA A 380 -7.13 13.76 4.18
N GLY A 381 -8.32 13.65 3.58
CA GLY A 381 -9.02 14.80 3.05
C GLY A 381 -10.52 14.82 3.29
N GLY A 382 -11.14 15.98 3.20
CA GLY A 382 -12.58 16.12 3.28
C GLY A 382 -13.20 15.71 4.62
N ASN A 383 -12.47 15.74 5.72
CA ASN A 383 -12.99 15.32 7.02
C ASN A 383 -13.51 16.52 7.83
N GLY A 384 -14.74 16.45 8.30
CA GLY A 384 -15.39 17.47 9.11
C GLY A 384 -15.47 17.12 10.59
N ALA A 385 -15.01 17.99 11.48
CA ALA A 385 -15.09 17.80 12.93
C ALA A 385 -15.65 19.04 13.64
N ALA A 386 -16.81 18.92 14.32
CA ALA A 386 -17.46 20.03 15.00
C ALA A 386 -17.73 19.71 16.48
N VAL A 387 -17.32 20.58 17.38
CA VAL A 387 -17.65 20.46 18.81
C VAL A 387 -19.04 21.07 19.10
N ILE A 388 -19.21 22.38 18.87
CA ILE A 388 -20.49 23.11 19.03
C ILE A 388 -20.81 23.86 17.74
N GLY A 389 -19.81 24.27 16.98
CA GLY A 389 -19.93 25.00 15.71
C GLY A 389 -20.32 24.12 14.53
N ASN A 390 -20.07 24.59 13.33
CA ASN A 390 -20.31 23.85 12.10
C ASN A 390 -18.99 23.63 11.35
N ALA A 391 -18.74 22.40 10.90
CA ALA A 391 -17.59 22.02 10.08
C ALA A 391 -18.08 21.35 8.80
N LEU A 392 -17.74 21.95 7.66
CA LEU A 392 -18.20 21.49 6.34
C LEU A 392 -16.98 21.31 5.43
N THR A 393 -16.98 20.25 4.63
CA THR A 393 -15.94 20.02 3.63
C THR A 393 -16.55 19.63 2.28
N ASP A 394 -15.82 19.96 1.21
CA ASP A 394 -16.08 19.49 -0.15
C ASP A 394 -14.74 19.24 -0.86
N HIS A 395 -14.24 18.03 -0.74
CA HIS A 395 -12.90 17.62 -1.18
C HIS A 395 -12.94 16.82 -2.47
N LYS A 396 -12.06 17.17 -3.39
CA LYS A 396 -11.83 16.38 -4.59
C LYS A 396 -10.34 16.15 -4.80
N ASN A 397 -9.95 14.89 -4.99
CA ASN A 397 -8.57 14.48 -5.18
C ASN A 397 -8.40 13.49 -6.34
N ASP A 398 -7.42 13.75 -7.21
CA ASP A 398 -6.92 12.82 -8.23
C ASP A 398 -5.44 12.56 -7.97
N ALA A 399 -5.13 11.38 -7.44
CA ALA A 399 -3.78 11.00 -7.06
C ALA A 399 -3.27 9.86 -7.94
N THR A 400 -2.18 10.10 -8.66
CA THR A 400 -1.52 9.08 -9.48
C THR A 400 -0.09 8.85 -8.99
N SER A 401 0.21 7.61 -8.64
CA SER A 401 1.54 7.17 -8.21
C SER A 401 2.04 6.01 -9.08
N THR A 402 3.27 6.10 -9.56
CA THR A 402 3.88 5.05 -10.38
C THR A 402 5.32 4.84 -9.96
N ALA A 403 5.70 3.60 -9.63
CA ALA A 403 7.07 3.25 -9.29
C ALA A 403 7.58 2.06 -10.11
N GLY A 404 8.86 2.09 -10.52
CA GLY A 404 9.49 1.06 -11.34
C GLY A 404 9.04 1.08 -12.81
N GLY A 405 9.31 -0.01 -13.51
CA GLY A 405 9.02 -0.17 -14.93
C GLY A 405 9.10 -1.62 -15.38
N ALA A 406 9.38 -1.84 -16.66
CA ALA A 406 9.58 -3.19 -17.20
C ALA A 406 11.05 -3.60 -17.07
N ASP A 407 11.29 -4.87 -16.73
CA ASP A 407 12.60 -5.46 -16.53
C ASP A 407 12.95 -6.44 -17.64
N TYR A 408 14.12 -6.26 -18.23
CA TYR A 408 14.62 -7.15 -19.28
C TYR A 408 16.03 -7.60 -19.00
N THR A 409 16.25 -8.90 -19.02
CA THR A 409 17.59 -9.45 -18.90
C THR A 409 17.91 -10.50 -19.94
N VAL A 410 19.18 -10.65 -20.23
CA VAL A 410 19.71 -11.72 -21.10
C VAL A 410 20.83 -12.43 -20.35
N GLY A 411 20.67 -13.77 -20.17
CA GLY A 411 21.62 -14.64 -19.47
C GLY A 411 22.04 -15.86 -20.29
N ASP A 412 22.04 -15.76 -21.61
CA ASP A 412 22.37 -16.88 -22.51
C ASP A 412 23.82 -17.35 -22.34
N LYS A 413 24.05 -18.66 -22.39
CA LYS A 413 25.37 -19.31 -22.27
C LYS A 413 26.17 -18.89 -21.03
N SER A 414 25.49 -18.66 -19.96
CA SER A 414 26.05 -18.07 -18.75
C SER A 414 25.85 -18.95 -17.51
N VAL A 415 26.40 -18.49 -16.38
CA VAL A 415 26.21 -19.13 -15.08
C VAL A 415 25.69 -18.10 -14.08
N LEU A 416 24.51 -18.33 -13.47
CA LEU A 416 23.88 -17.43 -12.49
C LEU A 416 23.65 -16.00 -12.99
N SER A 417 23.34 -15.86 -14.27
CA SER A 417 23.19 -14.54 -14.92
C SER A 417 21.77 -14.34 -15.47
N GLY A 418 21.38 -13.11 -15.68
CA GLY A 418 20.07 -12.80 -16.27
C GLY A 418 18.88 -13.19 -15.41
N ASN A 419 19.04 -13.26 -14.11
CA ASN A 419 17.92 -13.51 -13.19
C ASN A 419 17.24 -12.22 -12.78
N ILE A 420 15.93 -12.29 -12.50
CA ILE A 420 15.14 -11.16 -11.98
C ILE A 420 14.61 -11.55 -10.60
N VAL A 421 14.80 -10.66 -9.63
CA VAL A 421 14.16 -10.71 -8.31
C VAL A 421 13.41 -9.41 -8.11
N ASP A 422 12.09 -9.48 -7.97
CA ASP A 422 11.24 -8.30 -7.93
C ASP A 422 10.21 -8.40 -6.79
N ALA A 423 10.07 -7.34 -6.02
CA ALA A 423 9.09 -7.24 -4.94
C ALA A 423 8.35 -5.89 -4.98
N PRO A 424 7.37 -5.73 -5.87
CA PRO A 424 6.72 -4.46 -6.15
C PRO A 424 5.45 -4.25 -5.31
N PRO A 425 5.46 -3.58 -4.15
CA PRO A 425 4.24 -3.20 -3.46
C PRO A 425 3.59 -1.96 -4.10
N ALA A 426 2.31 -2.09 -4.46
CA ALA A 426 1.41 -1.00 -4.76
C ALA A 426 0.35 -0.92 -3.67
N THR A 427 0.25 0.20 -2.99
CA THR A 427 -0.72 0.42 -1.92
C THR A 427 -1.43 1.75 -2.13
N ALA A 428 -2.55 1.95 -1.48
CA ALA A 428 -3.22 3.23 -1.36
C ALA A 428 -3.80 3.33 0.05
N VAL A 429 -3.50 4.41 0.76
CA VAL A 429 -4.05 4.65 2.09
C VAL A 429 -4.90 5.90 2.05
N ASP A 430 -6.15 5.80 2.50
CA ASP A 430 -7.06 6.93 2.42
C ASP A 430 -8.00 7.05 3.63
N VAL A 431 -8.16 8.28 4.09
CA VAL A 431 -9.11 8.64 5.15
C VAL A 431 -9.89 9.87 4.71
N CYS A 432 -11.13 9.68 4.23
CA CYS A 432 -11.80 10.78 3.60
C CYS A 432 -13.32 10.84 3.85
N GLY A 433 -13.90 12.03 3.75
CA GLY A 433 -15.34 12.25 3.79
C GLY A 433 -16.00 11.90 5.13
N ASN A 434 -15.27 11.93 6.23
CA ASN A 434 -15.78 11.56 7.54
C ASN A 434 -16.34 12.77 8.29
N GLY A 435 -17.51 12.61 8.94
CA GLY A 435 -18.14 13.63 9.76
C GLY A 435 -18.15 13.27 11.23
N ALA A 436 -17.67 14.13 12.14
CA ALA A 436 -17.70 13.93 13.58
C ALA A 436 -18.28 15.14 14.33
N ALA A 437 -19.47 14.99 14.93
CA ALA A 437 -20.18 16.07 15.61
C ALA A 437 -20.36 15.80 17.11
N GLY A 438 -19.88 16.68 17.98
CA GLY A 438 -20.19 16.68 19.42
C GLY A 438 -21.61 17.16 19.67
N GLY A 439 -21.83 18.47 19.67
CA GLY A 439 -23.15 19.13 19.77
C GLY A 439 -23.48 20.04 18.59
N GLY A 440 -22.57 20.17 17.63
CA GLY A 440 -22.71 21.00 16.42
C GLY A 440 -23.12 20.20 15.19
N GLN A 441 -22.72 20.69 14.02
CA GLN A 441 -22.92 20.01 12.74
C GLN A 441 -21.58 19.73 12.09
N ALA A 442 -21.37 18.52 11.65
CA ALA A 442 -20.18 18.13 10.88
C ALA A 442 -20.60 17.42 9.59
N ALA A 443 -20.06 17.86 8.47
CA ALA A 443 -20.23 17.19 7.21
C ALA A 443 -18.86 17.00 6.56
N GLY A 444 -18.48 15.74 6.39
CA GLY A 444 -17.34 15.33 5.58
C GLY A 444 -17.83 14.92 4.20
N THR A 445 -17.26 15.51 3.15
CA THR A 445 -17.58 15.13 1.76
C THR A 445 -16.29 14.99 0.97
N CYS A 446 -16.14 13.84 0.28
CA CYS A 446 -15.02 13.67 -0.62
C CYS A 446 -15.38 12.93 -1.92
N THR A 447 -14.63 13.26 -2.96
CA THR A 447 -14.57 12.51 -4.20
C THR A 447 -13.10 12.21 -4.51
N ASN A 448 -12.72 10.95 -4.60
CA ASN A 448 -11.33 10.56 -4.68
C ASN A 448 -11.09 9.56 -5.82
N ASP A 449 -10.14 9.85 -6.71
CA ASP A 449 -9.66 8.94 -7.77
C ASP A 449 -8.17 8.65 -7.51
N VAL A 450 -7.85 7.46 -7.05
CA VAL A 450 -6.47 7.08 -6.71
C VAL A 450 -5.98 5.95 -7.60
N LYS A 451 -4.84 6.20 -8.25
CA LYS A 451 -4.11 5.22 -9.07
C LYS A 451 -2.74 4.96 -8.47
N SER A 452 -2.52 3.73 -8.03
CA SER A 452 -1.22 3.27 -7.53
C SER A 452 -0.71 2.12 -8.39
N THR A 453 0.45 2.30 -9.00
CA THR A 453 1.00 1.30 -9.93
C THR A 453 2.46 1.03 -9.64
N THR A 454 2.83 -0.25 -9.57
CA THR A 454 4.23 -0.68 -9.51
C THR A 454 4.53 -1.73 -10.54
N ALA A 455 5.81 -1.84 -10.91
CA ALA A 455 6.38 -2.81 -11.85
C ALA A 455 5.72 -2.83 -13.24
N GLY A 456 6.31 -3.61 -14.09
CA GLY A 456 5.87 -3.82 -15.47
C GLY A 456 6.01 -5.27 -15.89
N TYR A 457 6.30 -5.48 -17.16
CA TYR A 457 6.63 -6.78 -17.73
C TYR A 457 8.03 -7.21 -17.30
N GLN A 458 8.21 -8.46 -16.84
CA GLN A 458 9.51 -9.05 -16.58
C GLN A 458 9.82 -10.07 -17.68
N GLY A 459 10.88 -9.84 -18.42
CA GLY A 459 11.33 -10.73 -19.50
C GLY A 459 12.78 -11.14 -19.35
N ASN A 460 13.05 -12.44 -19.44
CA ASN A 460 14.42 -12.90 -19.45
C ASN A 460 14.68 -14.02 -20.45
N THR A 461 15.96 -14.24 -20.77
CA THR A 461 16.44 -15.40 -21.51
C THR A 461 17.59 -16.06 -20.76
N GLY A 462 17.72 -17.37 -20.88
CA GLY A 462 18.76 -18.16 -20.22
C GLY A 462 19.18 -19.37 -21.05
N ASN A 463 19.19 -19.27 -22.39
CA ASN A 463 19.50 -20.39 -23.28
C ASN A 463 20.90 -20.96 -23.08
N ASP A 464 21.02 -22.29 -23.08
CA ASP A 464 22.29 -23.00 -22.89
C ASP A 464 23.04 -22.63 -21.61
N SER A 465 22.34 -22.31 -20.53
CA SER A 465 22.89 -21.71 -19.32
C SER A 465 22.78 -22.60 -18.07
N VAL A 466 23.39 -22.17 -16.97
CA VAL A 466 23.29 -22.83 -15.66
C VAL A 466 22.85 -21.82 -14.58
N GLY A 467 21.69 -22.04 -13.99
CA GLY A 467 21.15 -21.16 -12.92
C GLY A 467 20.75 -19.76 -13.40
N SER A 468 20.46 -19.62 -14.68
CA SER A 468 20.24 -18.30 -15.30
C SER A 468 18.82 -18.15 -15.83
N GLY A 469 18.39 -16.92 -16.07
CA GLY A 469 17.08 -16.66 -16.63
C GLY A 469 15.91 -17.03 -15.69
N ASN A 470 16.11 -17.12 -14.39
CA ASN A 470 15.02 -17.38 -13.45
C ASN A 470 14.34 -16.07 -13.02
N ILE A 471 13.05 -16.13 -12.69
CA ILE A 471 12.29 -15.00 -12.16
C ILE A 471 11.72 -15.38 -10.79
N VAL A 472 11.97 -14.55 -9.79
CA VAL A 472 11.35 -14.63 -8.47
C VAL A 472 10.64 -13.32 -8.22
N GLN A 473 9.32 -13.37 -8.02
CA GLN A 473 8.57 -12.13 -7.76
C GLN A 473 7.51 -12.30 -6.67
N ALA A 474 7.26 -11.21 -5.94
CA ALA A 474 6.23 -11.13 -4.92
C ALA A 474 5.41 -9.84 -5.08
N PRO A 475 4.58 -9.72 -6.14
CA PRO A 475 3.74 -8.54 -6.33
C PRO A 475 2.67 -8.45 -5.24
N PHE A 476 2.55 -7.26 -4.66
CA PHE A 476 1.60 -6.98 -3.58
C PHE A 476 0.77 -5.74 -3.93
N ALA A 477 -0.56 -5.87 -3.97
CA ALA A 477 -1.48 -4.76 -4.22
C ALA A 477 -2.51 -4.70 -3.10
N ALA A 478 -2.57 -3.58 -2.36
CA ALA A 478 -3.48 -3.47 -1.22
C ALA A 478 -3.90 -2.02 -0.90
N PRO A 479 -5.13 -1.60 -1.16
CA PRO A 479 -5.71 -0.42 -0.55
C PRO A 479 -6.09 -0.66 0.91
N ALA A 480 -5.89 0.38 1.76
CA ALA A 480 -6.35 0.44 3.15
C ALA A 480 -7.09 1.76 3.37
N GLU A 481 -8.39 1.69 3.68
CA GLU A 481 -9.25 2.85 3.55
C GLU A 481 -10.30 2.98 4.67
N VAL A 482 -10.54 4.24 5.06
CA VAL A 482 -11.60 4.59 6.02
C VAL A 482 -12.31 5.85 5.53
N TYR A 483 -13.54 5.71 5.04
CA TYR A 483 -14.24 6.86 4.44
C TYR A 483 -15.76 6.85 4.62
N GLY A 484 -16.35 8.03 4.47
CA GLY A 484 -17.79 8.20 4.54
C GLY A 484 -18.39 7.80 5.89
N LEU A 485 -17.65 8.03 6.98
CA LEU A 485 -18.14 7.73 8.32
C LEU A 485 -18.89 8.92 8.92
N ALA A 486 -19.91 8.66 9.75
CA ALA A 486 -20.60 9.70 10.50
C ALA A 486 -20.70 9.34 11.98
N ALA A 487 -20.17 10.19 12.85
CA ALA A 487 -20.22 9.99 14.30
C ALA A 487 -20.84 11.19 15.01
N ALA A 488 -21.95 11.00 15.73
CA ALA A 488 -22.63 12.10 16.44
C ALA A 488 -22.79 11.82 17.94
N GLY A 489 -22.32 12.73 18.78
CA GLY A 489 -22.64 12.78 20.21
C GLY A 489 -24.08 13.24 20.44
N ALA A 490 -24.32 14.54 20.39
CA ALA A 490 -25.65 15.15 20.48
C ALA A 490 -25.98 16.06 19.27
N GLY A 491 -25.07 16.12 18.29
CA GLY A 491 -25.16 16.97 17.10
C GLY A 491 -25.69 16.21 15.88
N GLN A 492 -25.32 16.72 14.73
CA GLN A 492 -25.59 16.08 13.43
C GLN A 492 -24.27 15.79 12.72
N ALA A 493 -24.07 14.56 12.28
CA ALA A 493 -22.89 14.16 11.50
C ALA A 493 -23.32 13.58 10.15
N THR A 494 -22.62 14.00 9.10
CA THR A 494 -22.81 13.46 7.75
C THR A 494 -21.46 13.04 7.21
N GLY A 495 -21.39 11.84 6.66
CA GLY A 495 -20.22 11.33 5.93
C GLY A 495 -20.63 11.00 4.50
N THR A 496 -19.96 11.59 3.53
CA THR A 496 -20.23 11.33 2.10
C THR A 496 -18.92 11.06 1.38
N ALA A 497 -18.84 9.93 0.68
CA ALA A 497 -17.66 9.58 -0.06
C ALA A 497 -17.98 8.91 -1.38
N ASN A 498 -17.30 9.34 -2.44
CA ASN A 498 -17.32 8.68 -3.73
C ASN A 498 -15.88 8.32 -4.12
N GLU A 499 -15.55 7.04 -3.96
CA GLU A 499 -14.19 6.53 -4.07
C GLU A 499 -14.00 5.70 -5.32
N THR A 500 -12.93 5.99 -6.07
CA THR A 500 -12.45 5.18 -7.19
C THR A 500 -11.00 4.83 -6.96
N LYS A 501 -10.68 3.55 -6.82
CA LYS A 501 -9.33 3.08 -6.59
C LYS A 501 -8.87 2.10 -7.65
N ASN A 502 -7.67 2.32 -8.16
CA ASN A 502 -7.02 1.40 -9.07
C ASN A 502 -5.60 1.11 -8.56
N VAL A 503 -5.46 0.01 -7.83
CA VAL A 503 -4.19 -0.40 -7.23
C VAL A 503 -3.63 -1.59 -7.97
N ARG A 504 -2.48 -1.41 -8.58
CA ARG A 504 -1.89 -2.41 -9.46
C ARG A 504 -0.41 -2.64 -9.17
N SER A 505 -0.10 -3.81 -8.65
CA SER A 505 1.24 -4.37 -8.62
C SER A 505 1.34 -5.45 -9.68
N SER A 506 1.73 -5.08 -10.88
CA SER A 506 1.68 -5.99 -12.01
C SER A 506 3.08 -6.35 -12.49
N GLY A 507 3.33 -7.64 -12.62
CA GLY A 507 4.43 -8.20 -13.36
C GLY A 507 3.89 -9.34 -14.20
N GLN A 508 4.21 -9.39 -15.48
CA GLN A 508 3.99 -10.58 -16.30
C GLN A 508 5.33 -11.28 -16.46
N PRO A 509 5.65 -12.26 -15.60
CA PRO A 509 6.93 -12.94 -15.69
C PRO A 509 6.95 -13.84 -16.91
N ASN A 510 7.96 -13.66 -17.76
CA ASN A 510 8.18 -14.43 -18.97
C ASN A 510 9.64 -14.90 -19.05
N ALA A 511 9.87 -16.14 -18.70
CA ALA A 511 11.18 -16.77 -18.68
C ALA A 511 11.34 -17.71 -19.86
N GLN A 512 12.40 -17.55 -20.63
CA GLN A 512 12.65 -18.34 -21.86
C GLN A 512 14.02 -19.00 -21.83
N ASP A 513 14.04 -20.32 -21.96
CA ASP A 513 15.28 -21.10 -22.06
C ASP A 513 15.09 -22.36 -22.90
N ASP A 514 16.08 -22.64 -23.71
CA ASP A 514 16.25 -23.94 -24.36
C ASP A 514 17.61 -24.52 -23.90
N ARG A 515 17.61 -25.80 -23.47
CA ARG A 515 18.81 -26.58 -23.08
C ARG A 515 19.54 -26.09 -21.82
N GLY A 516 18.89 -25.32 -20.95
CA GLY A 516 19.50 -24.85 -19.70
C GLY A 516 19.43 -25.86 -18.54
N THR A 517 20.22 -25.59 -17.52
CA THR A 517 20.22 -26.34 -16.27
C THR A 517 19.82 -25.43 -15.11
N VAL A 518 18.73 -25.72 -14.43
CA VAL A 518 18.09 -24.84 -13.39
C VAL A 518 17.80 -23.45 -13.96
N SER A 519 17.16 -23.40 -15.11
CA SER A 519 16.99 -22.14 -15.86
C SER A 519 15.51 -21.85 -16.15
N SER A 520 15.20 -20.58 -16.35
CA SER A 520 13.86 -20.10 -16.72
C SER A 520 12.74 -20.61 -15.84
N ASN A 521 13.03 -20.85 -14.57
CA ASN A 521 11.99 -21.17 -13.60
C ASN A 521 11.37 -19.89 -13.07
N ILE A 522 10.06 -19.92 -12.81
CA ILE A 522 9.32 -18.80 -12.24
C ILE A 522 8.80 -19.20 -10.86
N VAL A 523 9.08 -18.36 -9.87
CA VAL A 523 8.46 -18.43 -8.55
C VAL A 523 7.71 -17.12 -8.31
N THR A 524 6.40 -17.20 -8.11
CA THR A 524 5.59 -16.00 -7.93
C THR A 524 4.56 -16.17 -6.83
N ALA A 525 4.40 -15.15 -5.99
CA ALA A 525 3.44 -15.10 -4.90
C ALA A 525 2.63 -13.79 -4.93
N PRO A 526 1.80 -13.57 -5.95
CA PRO A 526 1.01 -12.35 -6.05
C PRO A 526 -0.08 -12.30 -4.97
N THR A 527 -0.17 -11.17 -4.29
CA THR A 527 -1.17 -10.94 -3.25
C THR A 527 -1.98 -9.67 -3.57
N ALA A 528 -3.27 -9.84 -3.81
CA ALA A 528 -4.25 -8.77 -3.88
C ALA A 528 -5.05 -8.77 -2.56
N ALA A 529 -4.99 -7.69 -1.82
CA ALA A 529 -5.74 -7.53 -0.58
C ALA A 529 -6.52 -6.20 -0.63
N ALA A 530 -7.59 -6.07 0.14
CA ALA A 530 -8.26 -4.81 0.38
C ALA A 530 -8.77 -4.78 1.82
N ALA A 531 -8.49 -3.69 2.53
CA ALA A 531 -8.97 -3.45 3.88
C ALA A 531 -9.77 -2.15 3.89
N GLN A 532 -11.11 -2.25 3.97
CA GLN A 532 -11.99 -1.10 3.77
C GLN A 532 -13.06 -1.00 4.86
N VAL A 533 -13.21 0.19 5.43
CA VAL A 533 -14.30 0.55 6.36
C VAL A 533 -14.99 1.79 5.83
N PHE A 534 -16.25 1.69 5.44
CA PHE A 534 -16.95 2.83 4.87
C PHE A 534 -18.46 2.81 5.11
N GLY A 535 -19.08 3.98 4.98
CA GLY A 535 -20.52 4.11 5.17
C GLY A 535 -20.97 3.66 6.57
N PHE A 536 -20.15 3.86 7.59
CA PHE A 536 -20.47 3.48 8.96
C PHE A 536 -20.98 4.67 9.76
N THR A 537 -22.04 4.47 10.53
CA THR A 537 -22.58 5.51 11.39
C THR A 537 -22.62 5.10 12.85
N ALA A 538 -22.30 6.06 13.73
CA ALA A 538 -22.38 5.87 15.17
C ALA A 538 -23.06 7.08 15.85
N GLY A 539 -24.24 6.91 16.42
CA GLY A 539 -25.00 7.95 17.12
C GLY A 539 -25.19 7.66 18.60
N LEU A 540 -24.88 8.61 19.50
CA LEU A 540 -25.20 8.49 20.90
C LEU A 540 -26.60 9.07 21.18
N VAL A 541 -26.81 10.39 20.91
CA VAL A 541 -28.10 11.08 21.03
C VAL A 541 -28.36 11.98 19.80
N GLY A 542 -27.52 11.92 18.80
CA GLY A 542 -27.53 12.74 17.61
C GLY A 542 -28.13 12.04 16.38
N ASN A 543 -28.14 12.75 15.28
CA ASN A 543 -28.51 12.18 13.98
C ASN A 543 -27.24 11.96 13.14
N THR A 544 -27.21 10.82 12.45
CA THR A 544 -26.10 10.47 11.58
C THR A 544 -26.61 10.04 10.21
N THR A 545 -25.90 10.44 9.17
CA THR A 545 -26.23 10.07 7.80
C THR A 545 -24.95 9.76 7.04
N THR A 546 -24.93 8.68 6.27
CA THR A 546 -23.86 8.40 5.33
C THR A 546 -24.40 8.07 3.96
N ASP A 547 -23.62 8.51 2.93
CA ASP A 547 -23.83 8.10 1.54
C ASP A 547 -22.43 7.80 0.96
N SER A 548 -22.13 6.53 0.82
CA SER A 548 -20.79 6.09 0.43
C SER A 548 -20.82 5.18 -0.78
N LYS A 549 -20.01 5.50 -1.77
CA LYS A 549 -19.82 4.71 -2.96
C LYS A 549 -18.38 4.32 -3.12
N ASN A 550 -18.14 3.03 -3.36
CA ASN A 550 -16.83 2.45 -3.61
C ASN A 550 -16.75 1.76 -4.97
N ASP A 551 -15.72 2.08 -5.75
CA ASP A 551 -15.35 1.34 -6.96
C ASP A 551 -13.85 1.03 -6.88
N THR A 552 -13.50 -0.17 -6.41
CA THR A 552 -12.13 -0.57 -6.17
C THR A 552 -11.68 -1.68 -7.10
N SER A 553 -10.56 -1.48 -7.78
CA SER A 553 -9.88 -2.47 -8.61
C SER A 553 -8.48 -2.75 -8.10
N VAL A 554 -8.21 -4.00 -7.69
CA VAL A 554 -6.92 -4.42 -7.16
C VAL A 554 -6.35 -5.56 -7.99
N ILE A 555 -5.16 -5.36 -8.53
CA ILE A 555 -4.50 -6.37 -9.36
C ILE A 555 -3.08 -6.60 -8.85
N ALA A 556 -2.75 -7.84 -8.49
CA ALA A 556 -1.40 -8.24 -8.11
C ALA A 556 -0.89 -9.34 -9.03
N GLY A 557 0.28 -9.14 -9.63
CA GLY A 557 0.90 -10.07 -10.56
C GLY A 557 0.18 -10.18 -11.91
N GLY A 558 0.61 -11.12 -12.72
CA GLY A 558 0.06 -11.40 -14.06
C GLY A 558 0.20 -12.88 -14.42
N ALA A 559 0.08 -13.19 -15.69
CA ALA A 559 0.14 -14.53 -16.25
C ALA A 559 1.61 -15.01 -16.41
N PRO A 560 2.12 -15.95 -15.60
CA PRO A 560 3.48 -16.46 -15.74
C PRO A 560 3.63 -17.34 -16.97
N LYS A 561 4.73 -17.14 -17.73
CA LYS A 561 5.09 -17.95 -18.87
C LYS A 561 6.52 -18.44 -18.75
N ALA A 562 6.72 -19.76 -18.85
CA ALA A 562 8.03 -20.36 -18.76
C ALA A 562 8.28 -21.34 -19.91
N THR A 563 9.49 -21.34 -20.47
CA THR A 563 9.92 -22.37 -21.43
C THR A 563 11.19 -23.04 -20.94
N GLY A 564 11.29 -24.35 -21.07
CA GLY A 564 12.42 -25.16 -20.62
C GLY A 564 12.69 -26.35 -21.53
N LYS A 565 12.64 -26.13 -22.84
CA LYS A 565 12.81 -27.21 -23.83
C LYS A 565 14.20 -27.79 -23.75
N GLU A 566 14.25 -29.13 -23.74
CA GLU A 566 15.52 -29.91 -23.65
C GLU A 566 16.35 -29.55 -22.41
N GLY A 567 15.78 -28.86 -21.44
CA GLY A 567 16.44 -28.43 -20.19
C GLY A 567 16.45 -29.50 -19.10
N SER A 568 17.30 -29.32 -18.09
CA SER A 568 17.36 -30.30 -16.99
C SER A 568 16.33 -29.98 -15.90
N VAL A 569 16.39 -28.85 -15.25
CA VAL A 569 15.37 -28.37 -14.30
C VAL A 569 14.94 -27.00 -14.79
N ALA A 570 14.10 -26.97 -15.81
CA ALA A 570 13.88 -25.73 -16.55
C ALA A 570 12.41 -25.46 -16.87
N GLY A 571 12.05 -24.19 -16.96
CA GLY A 571 10.70 -23.80 -17.35
C GLY A 571 9.61 -24.24 -16.37
N ASN A 572 9.92 -24.45 -15.11
CA ASN A 572 8.91 -24.80 -14.10
C ASN A 572 8.30 -23.52 -13.50
N ILE A 573 7.03 -23.60 -13.11
CA ILE A 573 6.32 -22.50 -12.45
C ILE A 573 5.87 -22.96 -11.06
N VAL A 574 6.17 -22.15 -10.05
CA VAL A 574 5.59 -22.26 -8.71
C VAL A 574 4.85 -20.98 -8.42
N GLN A 575 3.55 -21.06 -8.21
CA GLN A 575 2.74 -19.88 -7.93
C GLN A 575 1.80 -20.07 -6.73
N ALA A 576 1.65 -19.02 -5.93
CA ALA A 576 0.73 -18.97 -4.79
C ALA A 576 -0.06 -17.66 -4.79
N PRO A 577 -0.96 -17.45 -5.75
CA PRO A 577 -1.76 -16.24 -5.82
C PRO A 577 -2.80 -16.19 -4.69
N THR A 578 -2.93 -15.02 -4.05
CA THR A 578 -3.86 -14.81 -2.93
C THR A 578 -4.70 -13.56 -3.18
N SER A 579 -6.03 -13.70 -3.11
CA SER A 579 -6.98 -12.59 -3.26
C SER A 579 -7.91 -12.53 -2.04
N THR A 580 -7.86 -11.43 -1.26
CA THR A 580 -8.48 -11.35 0.06
C THR A 580 -9.11 -9.97 0.35
N PRO A 581 -10.32 -9.67 -0.14
CA PRO A 581 -11.08 -8.51 0.34
C PRO A 581 -11.56 -8.71 1.78
N ALA A 582 -11.35 -7.68 2.61
CA ALA A 582 -11.87 -7.56 3.95
C ALA A 582 -12.61 -6.23 4.09
N GLN A 583 -13.92 -6.28 4.28
CA GLN A 583 -14.75 -5.08 4.21
C GLN A 583 -15.77 -5.02 5.32
N VAL A 584 -15.93 -3.83 5.91
CA VAL A 584 -16.99 -3.48 6.87
C VAL A 584 -17.67 -2.22 6.35
N PHE A 585 -18.94 -2.31 5.99
CA PHE A 585 -19.61 -1.16 5.37
C PHE A 585 -21.13 -1.18 5.49
N GLY A 586 -21.69 0.00 5.36
CA GLY A 586 -23.14 0.15 5.39
C GLY A 586 -23.75 -0.13 6.77
N ASP A 587 -23.01 0.01 7.85
CA ASP A 587 -23.47 -0.35 9.18
C ASP A 587 -23.91 0.88 9.97
N GLY A 588 -25.06 0.78 10.64
CA GLY A 588 -25.63 1.82 11.49
C GLY A 588 -25.80 1.39 12.94
N VAL A 589 -25.23 2.16 13.87
CA VAL A 589 -25.36 1.92 15.31
C VAL A 589 -25.80 3.20 16.03
N THR A 590 -26.99 3.24 16.64
CA THR A 590 -27.46 4.45 17.33
C THR A 590 -28.22 4.10 18.61
N LEU A 591 -27.88 4.81 19.68
CA LEU A 591 -28.56 4.63 20.96
C LEU A 591 -29.90 5.40 20.98
N VAL A 592 -29.91 6.69 20.71
CA VAL A 592 -31.09 7.57 20.63
C VAL A 592 -30.89 8.56 19.49
N GLY A 593 -31.78 8.59 18.50
CA GLY A 593 -31.70 9.50 17.36
C GLY A 593 -32.15 8.84 16.07
N ASN A 594 -31.81 9.45 14.95
CA ASN A 594 -32.05 8.88 13.63
C ASN A 594 -30.71 8.59 12.95
N ASN A 595 -30.69 7.48 12.27
CA ASN A 595 -29.49 7.02 11.56
C ASN A 595 -29.92 6.50 10.18
N ASP A 596 -29.30 7.02 9.16
CA ASP A 596 -29.57 6.66 7.77
C ASP A 596 -28.26 6.33 7.08
N VAL A 597 -28.15 5.13 6.55
CA VAL A 597 -26.94 4.59 5.94
C VAL A 597 -27.24 4.14 4.53
N VAL A 598 -26.50 4.69 3.57
CA VAL A 598 -26.49 4.23 2.18
C VAL A 598 -25.06 3.87 1.81
N ALA A 599 -24.83 2.64 1.33
CA ALA A 599 -23.54 2.18 0.89
C ALA A 599 -23.62 1.35 -0.40
N ASP A 600 -22.88 1.74 -1.42
CA ASP A 600 -22.76 1.01 -2.70
C ASP A 600 -21.30 0.58 -2.88
N ASN A 601 -21.05 -0.72 -2.94
CA ASN A 601 -19.74 -1.32 -3.08
C ASN A 601 -19.60 -2.07 -4.39
N ALA A 602 -18.54 -1.75 -5.15
CA ALA A 602 -18.08 -2.53 -6.30
C ALA A 602 -16.58 -2.79 -6.13
N THR A 603 -16.20 -4.03 -5.80
CA THR A 603 -14.80 -4.39 -5.58
C THR A 603 -14.37 -5.54 -6.49
N LYS A 604 -13.34 -5.30 -7.30
CA LYS A 604 -12.77 -6.29 -8.22
C LYS A 604 -11.32 -6.54 -7.87
N MET A 605 -11.02 -7.78 -7.50
CA MET A 605 -9.69 -8.17 -7.09
C MET A 605 -9.18 -9.35 -7.91
N LYS A 606 -7.92 -9.27 -8.33
CA LYS A 606 -7.26 -10.35 -9.06
C LYS A 606 -5.82 -10.50 -8.59
N ALA A 607 -5.46 -11.72 -8.18
CA ALA A 607 -4.10 -12.10 -7.87
C ALA A 607 -3.60 -13.16 -8.86
N GLY A 608 -2.47 -12.91 -9.53
CA GLY A 608 -1.92 -13.79 -10.55
C GLY A 608 -2.76 -13.84 -11.85
N GLY A 609 -2.56 -14.88 -12.62
CA GLY A 609 -3.23 -15.11 -13.90
C GLY A 609 -2.97 -16.52 -14.43
N ASP A 610 -3.24 -16.73 -15.72
CA ASP A 610 -3.07 -18.00 -16.38
C ASP A 610 -1.59 -18.38 -16.45
N ALA A 611 -1.26 -19.61 -16.04
CA ALA A 611 0.10 -20.12 -16.08
C ALA A 611 0.33 -20.97 -17.32
N LEU A 612 1.34 -20.63 -18.11
CA LEU A 612 1.70 -21.37 -19.31
C LEU A 612 3.14 -21.86 -19.25
N THR A 613 3.36 -23.16 -19.40
CA THR A 613 4.71 -23.70 -19.42
C THR A 613 4.95 -24.73 -20.51
N THR A 614 6.20 -24.85 -20.95
CA THR A 614 6.64 -25.82 -21.95
C THR A 614 7.94 -26.47 -21.49
N GLY A 615 7.91 -27.80 -21.32
CA GLY A 615 9.07 -28.61 -20.93
C GLY A 615 9.36 -29.76 -21.92
N GLU A 616 9.16 -29.51 -23.20
CA GLU A 616 9.36 -30.52 -24.27
C GLU A 616 10.76 -31.13 -24.21
N LYS A 617 10.85 -32.48 -24.17
CA LYS A 617 12.10 -33.26 -24.10
C LYS A 617 12.99 -32.91 -22.90
N GLY A 618 12.49 -32.17 -21.90
CA GLY A 618 13.22 -31.83 -20.69
C GLY A 618 13.26 -32.97 -19.67
N SER A 619 14.17 -32.87 -18.69
CA SER A 619 14.25 -33.91 -17.64
C SER A 619 13.25 -33.65 -16.53
N ILE A 620 13.32 -32.51 -15.86
CA ILE A 620 12.32 -32.02 -14.85
C ILE A 620 11.87 -30.65 -15.33
N ALA A 621 11.02 -30.61 -16.33
CA ALA A 621 10.74 -29.35 -17.02
C ALA A 621 9.24 -29.12 -17.29
N GLY A 622 8.85 -27.89 -17.32
CA GLY A 622 7.48 -27.51 -17.61
C GLY A 622 6.46 -27.99 -16.58
N ASN A 623 6.84 -28.20 -15.34
CA ASN A 623 5.91 -28.58 -14.29
C ASN A 623 5.34 -27.32 -13.63
N VAL A 624 4.09 -27.40 -13.14
CA VAL A 624 3.44 -26.30 -12.43
C VAL A 624 2.98 -26.77 -11.04
N ILE A 625 3.31 -25.97 -10.04
CA ILE A 625 2.71 -26.06 -8.71
C ILE A 625 1.93 -24.77 -8.49
N SER A 626 0.62 -24.89 -8.29
CA SER A 626 -0.27 -23.73 -8.14
C SER A 626 -1.13 -23.87 -6.89
N ALA A 627 -1.06 -22.91 -5.99
CA ALA A 627 -1.82 -22.89 -4.76
C ALA A 627 -2.62 -21.57 -4.61
N PRO A 628 -3.62 -21.35 -5.47
CA PRO A 628 -4.44 -20.13 -5.39
C PRO A 628 -5.38 -20.17 -4.19
N VAL A 629 -5.48 -19.04 -3.50
CA VAL A 629 -6.42 -18.81 -2.40
C VAL A 629 -7.24 -17.56 -2.71
N SER A 630 -8.54 -17.71 -2.86
CA SER A 630 -9.46 -16.60 -3.01
C SER A 630 -10.46 -16.59 -1.86
N SER A 631 -10.56 -15.49 -1.15
CA SER A 631 -11.49 -15.34 -0.05
C SER A 631 -12.31 -14.05 -0.21
N ALA A 632 -13.42 -13.97 0.52
CA ALA A 632 -14.07 -12.69 0.78
C ALA A 632 -14.63 -12.72 2.21
N THR A 633 -14.30 -11.70 2.98
CA THR A 633 -14.84 -11.51 4.33
C THR A 633 -15.56 -10.18 4.37
N GLN A 634 -16.83 -10.22 4.71
CA GLN A 634 -17.67 -9.03 4.63
C GLN A 634 -18.63 -8.95 5.81
N VAL A 635 -18.72 -7.78 6.40
CA VAL A 635 -19.78 -7.36 7.32
C VAL A 635 -20.44 -6.16 6.67
N ALA A 636 -21.72 -6.26 6.39
CA ALA A 636 -22.41 -5.21 5.64
C ALA A 636 -23.89 -5.06 6.03
N GLY A 637 -24.36 -3.82 6.02
CA GLY A 637 -25.77 -3.53 6.13
C GLY A 637 -26.38 -3.84 7.49
N TRP A 638 -25.65 -3.68 8.57
CA TRP A 638 -26.20 -3.87 9.92
C TRP A 638 -26.96 -2.63 10.39
N ALA A 639 -28.11 -2.85 11.00
CA ALA A 639 -28.88 -1.79 11.64
C ALA A 639 -29.09 -2.11 13.11
N VAL A 640 -28.45 -1.38 14.02
CA VAL A 640 -28.48 -1.60 15.47
C VAL A 640 -29.02 -0.36 16.18
N GLY A 641 -30.18 -0.48 16.83
CA GLY A 641 -30.89 0.63 17.47
C GLY A 641 -31.23 0.38 18.93
N GLY A 642 -30.95 1.33 19.83
CA GLY A 642 -31.45 1.37 21.21
C GLY A 642 -32.93 1.88 21.23
N GLY A 643 -33.14 3.15 21.53
CA GLY A 643 -34.43 3.84 21.37
C GLY A 643 -34.45 4.73 20.11
N SER A 644 -34.00 4.26 19.00
CA SER A 644 -33.67 5.01 17.79
C SER A 644 -34.32 4.43 16.52
N ASN A 645 -34.30 5.22 15.45
CA ASN A 645 -34.59 4.72 14.12
C ASN A 645 -33.30 4.56 13.35
N VAL A 646 -33.00 3.36 12.86
CA VAL A 646 -31.80 3.05 12.10
C VAL A 646 -32.18 2.34 10.81
N TYR A 647 -31.79 2.90 9.69
CA TYR A 647 -32.02 2.31 8.38
C TYR A 647 -30.67 2.16 7.66
N SER A 648 -30.42 0.96 7.14
CA SER A 648 -29.28 0.66 6.30
C SER A 648 -29.73 0.13 4.94
N VAL A 649 -29.27 0.77 3.88
CA VAL A 649 -29.46 0.31 2.49
C VAL A 649 -28.11 0.04 1.89
N THR A 650 -27.83 -1.20 1.56
CA THR A 650 -26.50 -1.63 1.16
C THR A 650 -26.55 -2.43 -0.13
N LYS A 651 -25.76 -2.03 -1.09
CA LYS A 651 -25.52 -2.79 -2.30
C LYS A 651 -24.06 -3.21 -2.38
N ASN A 652 -23.84 -4.48 -2.74
CA ASN A 652 -22.52 -5.07 -2.73
C ASN A 652 -22.28 -5.92 -3.98
N ASP A 653 -21.26 -5.61 -4.74
CA ASP A 653 -20.78 -6.38 -5.89
C ASP A 653 -19.29 -6.68 -5.70
N ILE A 654 -18.94 -7.93 -5.47
CA ILE A 654 -17.55 -8.36 -5.29
C ILE A 654 -17.15 -9.44 -6.26
N SER A 655 -15.96 -9.26 -6.85
CA SER A 655 -15.26 -10.30 -7.58
C SER A 655 -13.86 -10.47 -7.03
N SER A 656 -13.58 -11.61 -6.41
CA SER A 656 -12.27 -11.99 -5.88
C SER A 656 -11.75 -13.21 -6.65
N VAL A 657 -10.64 -13.06 -7.36
CA VAL A 657 -10.07 -14.11 -8.22
C VAL A 657 -8.60 -14.31 -7.88
N ALA A 658 -8.21 -15.54 -7.61
CA ALA A 658 -6.82 -15.94 -7.40
C ALA A 658 -6.40 -17.00 -8.41
N GLY A 659 -5.30 -16.77 -9.13
CA GLY A 659 -4.83 -17.65 -10.22
C GLY A 659 -5.65 -17.52 -11.49
N GLY A 660 -5.58 -18.52 -12.32
CA GLY A 660 -6.26 -18.65 -13.61
C GLY A 660 -6.11 -20.06 -14.14
N ASP A 661 -6.27 -20.26 -15.47
CA ASP A 661 -6.05 -21.52 -16.14
C ASP A 661 -4.57 -21.91 -16.12
N VAL A 662 -4.29 -23.21 -16.14
CA VAL A 662 -2.92 -23.75 -16.11
C VAL A 662 -2.71 -24.68 -17.28
N ASP A 663 -1.82 -24.30 -18.20
CA ASP A 663 -1.47 -25.08 -19.36
C ASP A 663 -0.02 -25.53 -19.33
N SER A 664 0.23 -26.81 -19.57
CA SER A 664 1.57 -27.37 -19.62
C SER A 664 1.78 -28.29 -20.79
N ASN A 665 2.98 -28.25 -21.36
CA ASN A 665 3.43 -29.22 -22.39
C ASN A 665 4.68 -29.93 -21.93
N GLY A 666 4.60 -31.26 -21.74
CA GLY A 666 5.69 -32.13 -21.31
C GLY A 666 6.05 -33.22 -22.35
N ASP A 667 5.74 -33.00 -23.63
CA ASP A 667 5.95 -33.98 -24.71
C ASP A 667 7.43 -34.39 -24.79
N GLY A 668 7.66 -35.70 -24.85
CA GLY A 668 9.00 -36.31 -24.95
C GLY A 668 9.86 -36.20 -23.68
N GLY A 669 9.32 -35.63 -22.58
CA GLY A 669 10.08 -35.39 -21.37
C GLY A 669 10.12 -36.57 -20.37
N SER A 670 10.98 -36.48 -19.37
CA SER A 670 11.09 -37.53 -18.34
C SER A 670 10.11 -37.32 -17.19
N VAL A 671 10.20 -36.15 -16.48
CA VAL A 671 9.26 -35.73 -15.43
C VAL A 671 8.78 -34.31 -15.80
N SER A 672 7.90 -34.26 -16.80
CA SER A 672 7.59 -32.99 -17.43
C SER A 672 6.08 -32.76 -17.55
N GLY A 673 5.67 -31.50 -17.53
CA GLY A 673 4.27 -31.13 -17.72
C GLY A 673 3.33 -31.62 -16.62
N ASN A 674 3.81 -31.96 -15.45
CA ASN A 674 2.93 -32.31 -14.34
C ASN A 674 2.36 -31.05 -13.66
N LEU A 675 1.09 -31.12 -13.27
CA LEU A 675 0.40 -30.06 -12.59
C LEU A 675 -0.05 -30.51 -11.19
N ILE A 676 0.29 -29.71 -10.18
CA ILE A 676 -0.17 -29.91 -8.81
C ILE A 676 -0.90 -28.65 -8.39
N GLY A 677 -2.21 -28.77 -8.11
CA GLY A 677 -3.08 -27.69 -7.72
C GLY A 677 -3.66 -27.86 -6.31
N ALA A 678 -3.60 -26.83 -5.48
CA ALA A 678 -4.27 -26.77 -4.19
C ALA A 678 -5.07 -25.46 -4.11
N GLN A 679 -6.28 -25.48 -4.64
CA GLN A 679 -7.16 -24.32 -4.74
C GLN A 679 -8.02 -24.19 -3.48
N ALA A 680 -8.12 -22.98 -2.89
CA ALA A 680 -8.95 -22.79 -1.70
C ALA A 680 -9.83 -21.53 -1.80
N VAL A 681 -11.12 -21.72 -1.46
CA VAL A 681 -12.13 -20.64 -1.42
C VAL A 681 -12.76 -20.61 -0.02
N PRO A 682 -12.16 -19.90 0.96
CA PRO A 682 -12.84 -19.54 2.20
C PRO A 682 -13.71 -18.29 2.00
N PHE A 683 -15.02 -18.40 2.23
CA PHE A 683 -15.95 -17.28 2.05
C PHE A 683 -16.80 -17.07 3.32
N VAL A 684 -16.81 -15.83 3.83
CA VAL A 684 -17.48 -15.48 5.08
C VAL A 684 -18.34 -14.20 4.89
N PRO A 685 -19.58 -14.34 4.40
CA PRO A 685 -20.51 -13.22 4.30
C PRO A 685 -21.33 -13.04 5.61
N VAL A 686 -21.45 -11.79 6.06
CA VAL A 686 -22.31 -11.41 7.21
C VAL A 686 -23.11 -10.15 6.83
N PRO A 687 -24.01 -10.23 5.85
CA PRO A 687 -24.81 -9.10 5.42
C PRO A 687 -26.18 -9.03 6.09
N GLY A 688 -26.74 -7.82 6.20
CA GLY A 688 -28.18 -7.57 6.34
C GLY A 688 -28.78 -7.95 7.70
N ASN A 689 -28.14 -7.67 8.82
CA ASN A 689 -28.71 -7.97 10.14
C ASN A 689 -29.32 -6.74 10.81
N SER A 690 -30.41 -6.93 11.55
CA SER A 690 -31.11 -5.84 12.22
C SER A 690 -31.41 -6.16 13.70
N VAL A 691 -31.04 -5.25 14.60
CA VAL A 691 -31.24 -5.41 16.05
C VAL A 691 -31.88 -4.16 16.63
N SER A 692 -33.10 -4.28 17.21
CA SER A 692 -33.84 -3.18 17.83
C SER A 692 -34.12 -3.48 19.30
N ALA A 693 -33.68 -2.61 20.20
CA ALA A 693 -34.08 -2.70 21.60
C ALA A 693 -35.48 -2.08 21.85
N ALA A 694 -35.70 -0.81 21.45
CA ALA A 694 -36.97 -0.11 21.65
C ALA A 694 -37.35 0.84 20.50
N GLY A 695 -36.60 0.90 19.42
CA GLY A 695 -36.82 1.74 18.24
C GLY A 695 -37.30 0.95 17.03
N ILE A 696 -37.00 1.50 15.86
CA ILE A 696 -37.25 0.86 14.57
C ILE A 696 -35.90 0.67 13.88
N THR A 697 -35.55 -0.55 13.50
CA THR A 697 -34.36 -0.83 12.72
C THR A 697 -34.74 -1.57 11.44
N GLY A 698 -34.09 -1.19 10.34
CA GLY A 698 -34.28 -1.80 9.03
C GLY A 698 -32.96 -1.98 8.28
N SER A 699 -32.75 -3.14 7.71
CA SER A 699 -31.62 -3.44 6.82
C SER A 699 -32.18 -3.94 5.50
N ASP A 700 -31.76 -3.30 4.40
CA ASP A 700 -32.03 -3.73 3.02
C ASP A 700 -30.68 -3.95 2.31
N THR A 701 -30.35 -5.20 2.05
CA THR A 701 -29.04 -5.56 1.54
C THR A 701 -29.12 -6.42 0.29
N THR A 702 -28.48 -5.98 -0.78
CA THR A 702 -28.33 -6.75 -2.01
C THR A 702 -26.85 -7.12 -2.20
N THR A 703 -26.54 -8.39 -2.32
CA THR A 703 -25.15 -8.87 -2.46
C THR A 703 -24.98 -9.75 -3.70
N ALA A 704 -24.03 -9.41 -4.55
CA ALA A 704 -23.53 -10.25 -5.62
C ALA A 704 -22.05 -10.56 -5.36
N THR A 705 -21.70 -11.82 -5.23
CA THR A 705 -20.33 -12.21 -4.87
C THR A 705 -19.81 -13.31 -5.80
N ASN A 706 -18.61 -13.12 -6.34
CA ASN A 706 -17.90 -14.10 -7.16
C ASN A 706 -16.52 -14.34 -6.56
N VAL A 707 -16.26 -15.55 -6.04
CA VAL A 707 -15.00 -15.94 -5.43
C VAL A 707 -14.42 -17.14 -6.14
N VAL A 708 -13.29 -16.97 -6.80
CA VAL A 708 -12.71 -18.02 -7.66
C VAL A 708 -11.24 -18.24 -7.30
N ALA A 709 -10.86 -19.48 -7.03
CA ALA A 709 -9.48 -19.91 -6.83
C ALA A 709 -9.07 -20.93 -7.88
N GLY A 710 -8.14 -20.55 -8.76
CA GLY A 710 -7.72 -21.35 -9.92
C GLY A 710 -8.76 -21.41 -11.05
N GLY A 711 -8.40 -22.05 -12.12
CA GLY A 711 -9.21 -22.29 -13.30
C GLY A 711 -9.06 -23.70 -13.82
N ASN A 712 -9.24 -23.90 -15.12
CA ASN A 712 -9.04 -25.18 -15.80
C ASN A 712 -7.55 -25.55 -15.84
N SER A 713 -7.27 -26.84 -15.93
CA SER A 713 -5.91 -27.33 -16.02
C SER A 713 -5.77 -28.28 -17.19
N ALA A 714 -4.84 -27.99 -18.09
CA ALA A 714 -4.56 -28.83 -19.24
C ALA A 714 -3.08 -29.22 -19.32
N SER A 715 -2.83 -30.48 -19.73
CA SER A 715 -1.47 -30.94 -19.93
C SER A 715 -1.35 -31.90 -21.11
N THR A 716 -0.22 -31.80 -21.84
CA THR A 716 0.17 -32.79 -22.87
C THR A 716 1.46 -33.51 -22.48
N ALA A 717 1.54 -34.78 -22.77
CA ALA A 717 2.66 -35.65 -22.40
C ALA A 717 2.84 -36.80 -23.38
N LYS A 718 2.97 -36.52 -24.66
CA LYS A 718 3.18 -37.55 -25.70
C LYS A 718 4.62 -38.06 -25.64
N ASP A 719 4.78 -39.36 -25.78
CA ASP A 719 6.09 -40.05 -25.80
C ASP A 719 6.96 -39.71 -24.57
N ALA A 720 6.34 -39.50 -23.42
CA ALA A 720 6.97 -39.10 -22.17
C ALA A 720 7.01 -40.23 -21.13
N SER A 721 7.71 -40.05 -20.00
CA SER A 721 7.86 -41.11 -18.99
C SER A 721 6.94 -40.91 -17.77
N VAL A 722 7.14 -39.91 -16.96
CA VAL A 722 6.30 -39.54 -15.78
C VAL A 722 5.81 -38.14 -15.99
N SER A 723 4.89 -37.97 -16.89
CA SER A 723 4.57 -36.62 -17.39
C SER A 723 3.08 -36.40 -17.59
N GLY A 724 2.65 -35.13 -17.57
CA GLY A 724 1.27 -34.77 -17.83
C GLY A 724 0.29 -35.28 -16.77
N ASN A 725 0.74 -35.51 -15.55
CA ASN A 725 -0.13 -35.94 -14.48
C ASN A 725 -0.74 -34.68 -13.80
N LEU A 726 -2.02 -34.76 -13.51
CA LEU A 726 -2.79 -33.70 -12.85
C LEU A 726 -3.22 -34.18 -11.46
N ILE A 727 -2.86 -33.40 -10.44
CA ILE A 727 -3.27 -33.65 -9.05
C ILE A 727 -3.89 -32.35 -8.52
N HIS A 728 -5.18 -32.39 -8.20
CA HIS A 728 -5.91 -31.26 -7.66
C HIS A 728 -6.52 -31.56 -6.30
N VAL A 729 -6.42 -30.59 -5.39
CA VAL A 729 -7.05 -30.62 -4.08
C VAL A 729 -7.86 -29.33 -3.93
N PRO A 730 -8.99 -29.21 -4.65
CA PRO A 730 -9.85 -28.05 -4.51
C PRO A 730 -10.62 -28.09 -3.19
N ALA A 731 -10.64 -26.96 -2.49
CA ALA A 731 -11.34 -26.80 -1.21
C ALA A 731 -12.26 -25.58 -1.24
N ASN A 732 -13.53 -25.78 -0.96
CA ASN A 732 -14.52 -24.73 -0.87
C ASN A 732 -15.16 -24.73 0.52
N ALA A 733 -15.10 -23.62 1.24
CA ALA A 733 -15.64 -23.49 2.58
C ALA A 733 -16.43 -22.17 2.73
N VAL A 734 -17.72 -22.29 2.97
CA VAL A 734 -18.62 -21.15 3.12
C VAL A 734 -19.19 -21.13 4.52
N ALA A 735 -19.09 -19.99 5.22
CA ALA A 735 -19.70 -19.79 6.52
C ALA A 735 -20.39 -18.43 6.57
N GLY A 736 -21.70 -18.38 6.74
CA GLY A 736 -22.46 -17.13 6.65
C GLY A 736 -23.51 -16.95 7.72
N VAL A 737 -23.70 -15.70 8.18
CA VAL A 737 -24.79 -15.28 9.06
C VAL A 737 -25.42 -14.02 8.48
N TYR A 738 -26.66 -14.11 8.06
CA TYR A 738 -27.31 -13.01 7.35
C TYR A 738 -28.81 -12.98 7.47
N ALA A 739 -29.37 -11.81 7.29
CA ALA A 739 -30.80 -11.55 7.31
C ALA A 739 -31.48 -11.90 8.65
N ASP A 740 -30.78 -11.76 9.77
CA ASP A 740 -31.38 -12.01 11.08
C ASP A 740 -32.00 -10.72 11.66
N ALA A 741 -33.19 -10.82 12.22
CA ALA A 741 -33.88 -9.70 12.83
C ALA A 741 -34.15 -9.99 14.31
N ILE A 742 -33.71 -9.12 15.21
CA ILE A 742 -33.89 -9.24 16.65
C ILE A 742 -34.63 -8.02 17.20
N ALA A 743 -35.82 -8.20 17.75
CA ALA A 743 -36.61 -7.12 18.33
C ALA A 743 -36.92 -7.40 19.80
N ALA A 744 -36.40 -6.59 20.73
CA ALA A 744 -36.74 -6.71 22.16
C ALA A 744 -38.07 -6.05 22.48
N ALA A 745 -38.21 -4.73 22.31
CA ALA A 745 -39.45 -4.00 22.51
C ALA A 745 -39.75 -3.04 21.33
N GLY A 746 -38.98 -3.10 20.27
CA GLY A 746 -39.08 -2.27 19.05
C GLY A 746 -39.55 -3.06 17.86
N GLN A 747 -39.13 -2.59 16.67
CA GLN A 747 -39.35 -3.26 15.40
C GLN A 747 -37.99 -3.49 14.74
N ALA A 748 -37.71 -4.70 14.28
CA ALA A 748 -36.54 -5.05 13.50
C ALA A 748 -36.97 -5.70 12.18
N SER A 749 -36.46 -5.23 11.07
CA SER A 749 -36.74 -5.79 9.76
C SER A 749 -35.46 -5.98 8.95
N THR A 750 -35.38 -7.08 8.24
CA THR A 750 -34.32 -7.31 7.25
C THR A 750 -34.88 -7.74 5.92
N ALA A 751 -34.30 -7.22 4.84
CA ALA A 751 -34.53 -7.72 3.50
C ALA A 751 -33.11 -7.97 2.89
N THR A 752 -32.79 -9.21 2.54
CA THR A 752 -31.48 -9.56 2.04
C THR A 752 -31.57 -10.44 0.80
N ASP A 753 -31.14 -9.91 -0.32
CA ASP A 753 -31.01 -10.65 -1.57
C ASP A 753 -29.54 -10.97 -1.83
N LYS A 754 -29.18 -12.26 -1.79
CA LYS A 754 -27.83 -12.75 -1.96
C LYS A 754 -27.73 -13.67 -3.18
N VAL A 755 -26.75 -13.38 -4.03
CA VAL A 755 -26.32 -14.27 -5.10
C VAL A 755 -24.81 -14.47 -4.95
N SER A 756 -24.37 -15.71 -4.78
CA SER A 756 -22.95 -16.00 -4.69
C SER A 756 -22.54 -17.15 -5.61
N HIS A 757 -21.31 -17.03 -6.11
CA HIS A 757 -20.64 -18.04 -6.91
C HIS A 757 -19.26 -18.27 -6.31
N GLU A 758 -19.03 -19.45 -5.78
CA GLU A 758 -17.76 -19.88 -5.21
C GLU A 758 -17.20 -21.05 -6.03
N GLN A 759 -16.00 -20.86 -6.59
CA GLN A 759 -15.36 -21.89 -7.40
C GLN A 759 -13.94 -22.16 -6.92
N ALA A 760 -13.65 -23.40 -6.54
CA ALA A 760 -12.30 -23.88 -6.27
C ALA A 760 -11.87 -24.87 -7.37
N GLY A 761 -10.87 -24.48 -8.18
CA GLY A 761 -10.43 -25.24 -9.35
C GLY A 761 -11.42 -25.22 -10.53
N GLY A 762 -11.12 -25.95 -11.54
CA GLY A 762 -11.93 -26.11 -12.76
C GLY A 762 -11.73 -27.48 -13.37
N ASN A 763 -12.07 -27.64 -14.65
CA ASN A 763 -11.95 -28.88 -15.39
C ASN A 763 -10.48 -29.28 -15.58
N MET A 764 -10.22 -30.59 -15.58
CA MET A 764 -8.91 -31.14 -15.86
C MET A 764 -8.93 -31.87 -17.20
N GLU A 765 -7.91 -31.65 -18.00
CA GLU A 765 -7.73 -32.35 -19.25
C GLU A 765 -6.26 -32.76 -19.41
N THR A 766 -6.01 -34.04 -19.62
CA THR A 766 -4.66 -34.49 -19.93
C THR A 766 -4.63 -35.47 -21.08
N VAL A 767 -3.62 -35.32 -21.93
CA VAL A 767 -3.41 -36.20 -23.09
C VAL A 767 -1.97 -36.68 -23.09
N GLY A 768 -1.74 -38.00 -23.05
CA GLY A 768 -0.39 -38.50 -22.99
C GLY A 768 -0.25 -39.94 -23.54
N SER A 769 0.99 -40.28 -23.87
CA SER A 769 1.42 -41.64 -24.22
C SER A 769 2.72 -41.95 -23.51
N GLY A 770 2.77 -43.07 -22.78
CA GLY A 770 3.92 -43.44 -21.99
C GLY A 770 3.55 -44.21 -20.72
N PRO A 771 4.53 -44.74 -19.96
CA PRO A 771 4.24 -45.68 -18.88
C PRO A 771 3.51 -45.08 -17.67
N LEU A 772 3.77 -43.80 -17.32
CA LEU A 772 3.14 -43.12 -16.17
C LEU A 772 2.70 -41.72 -16.56
N THR A 773 1.92 -41.61 -17.63
CA THR A 773 1.49 -40.34 -18.19
C THR A 773 0.00 -40.16 -18.13
N ALA A 774 -0.42 -38.90 -18.18
CA ALA A 774 -1.80 -38.46 -18.33
C ALA A 774 -2.74 -39.06 -17.26
N ARG A 775 -2.36 -38.96 -15.99
CA ARG A 775 -3.19 -39.39 -14.85
C ARG A 775 -3.81 -38.20 -14.18
N GLU A 776 -5.08 -38.37 -13.86
CA GLU A 776 -5.87 -37.33 -13.13
C GLU A 776 -6.22 -37.85 -11.74
N MET A 777 -6.07 -36.98 -10.75
CA MET A 777 -6.48 -37.22 -9.38
C MET A 777 -7.06 -35.96 -8.79
N THR A 778 -8.31 -35.99 -8.40
CA THR A 778 -8.98 -34.87 -7.71
C THR A 778 -9.45 -35.34 -6.35
N VAL A 779 -9.19 -34.50 -5.32
CA VAL A 779 -9.64 -34.73 -3.95
C VAL A 779 -10.43 -33.49 -3.50
N PRO A 780 -11.71 -33.35 -3.88
CA PRO A 780 -12.51 -32.18 -3.54
C PRO A 780 -12.90 -32.18 -2.06
N VAL A 781 -12.88 -31.00 -1.44
CA VAL A 781 -13.31 -30.77 -0.06
C VAL A 781 -14.32 -29.63 -0.05
N GLU A 782 -15.53 -29.90 0.47
CA GLU A 782 -16.57 -28.89 0.60
C GLU A 782 -17.08 -28.81 2.03
N ALA A 783 -17.31 -27.58 2.52
CA ALA A 783 -17.93 -27.33 3.80
C ALA A 783 -18.84 -26.10 3.68
N ALA A 784 -20.06 -26.19 4.22
CA ALA A 784 -20.98 -25.04 4.30
C ALA A 784 -21.66 -24.99 5.66
N ALA A 785 -21.69 -23.80 6.26
CA ALA A 785 -22.42 -23.52 7.49
C ALA A 785 -23.13 -22.17 7.35
N LYS A 786 -24.46 -22.18 7.40
CA LYS A 786 -25.26 -20.98 7.20
C LYS A 786 -26.29 -20.80 8.31
N LEU A 787 -26.41 -19.59 8.81
CA LEU A 787 -27.48 -19.16 9.72
C LEU A 787 -28.15 -17.93 9.09
N ALA A 788 -29.41 -18.04 8.77
CA ALA A 788 -30.08 -16.99 8.02
C ALA A 788 -31.57 -16.90 8.28
N TYR A 789 -32.13 -15.71 8.08
CA TYR A 789 -33.56 -15.43 8.15
C TYR A 789 -34.20 -15.77 9.49
N ILE A 790 -33.53 -15.50 10.60
CA ILE A 790 -34.01 -15.81 11.94
C ILE A 790 -34.67 -14.58 12.59
N PRO A 791 -35.99 -14.52 12.70
CA PRO A 791 -36.67 -13.51 13.50
C PRO A 791 -36.69 -13.90 14.98
N ILE A 792 -36.26 -13.01 15.87
CA ILE A 792 -36.36 -13.17 17.32
C ILE A 792 -37.17 -12.02 17.89
N GLU A 793 -38.28 -12.34 18.52
CA GLU A 793 -39.21 -11.38 19.14
C GLU A 793 -39.31 -11.63 20.64
N VAL A 794 -39.22 -10.57 21.44
CA VAL A 794 -39.46 -10.65 22.89
C VAL A 794 -40.76 -9.92 23.23
N LEU A 795 -40.80 -8.60 23.03
CA LEU A 795 -42.02 -7.76 23.18
C LEU A 795 -42.24 -6.89 21.92
N GLY A 796 -41.35 -7.01 20.94
CA GLY A 796 -41.36 -6.25 19.68
C GLY A 796 -41.83 -7.07 18.49
N GLN A 797 -41.52 -6.61 17.29
CA GLN A 797 -41.80 -7.30 16.03
C GLN A 797 -40.51 -7.48 15.25
N ALA A 798 -40.19 -8.69 14.81
CA ALA A 798 -39.06 -8.99 13.95
C ALA A 798 -39.55 -9.62 12.64
N THR A 799 -39.05 -9.10 11.52
CA THR A 799 -39.40 -9.61 10.20
C THR A 799 -38.17 -9.84 9.37
N THR A 800 -38.10 -10.95 8.68
CA THR A 800 -36.98 -11.28 7.75
C THR A 800 -37.57 -11.63 6.38
N ALA A 801 -36.91 -11.17 5.33
CA ALA A 801 -37.26 -11.47 3.95
C ALA A 801 -36.02 -11.57 3.10
N GLY A 802 -36.10 -12.20 1.93
CA GLY A 802 -35.03 -12.19 0.95
C GLY A 802 -34.83 -13.50 0.22
N THR A 803 -33.77 -13.55 -0.59
CA THR A 803 -33.40 -14.72 -1.39
C THR A 803 -31.94 -15.07 -1.20
N ASP A 804 -31.63 -16.36 -1.16
CA ASP A 804 -30.27 -16.87 -1.15
C ASP A 804 -30.06 -17.80 -2.34
N LYS A 805 -29.14 -17.46 -3.24
CA LYS A 805 -28.78 -18.25 -4.39
C LYS A 805 -27.27 -18.47 -4.38
N ASP A 806 -26.84 -19.56 -3.81
CA ASP A 806 -25.44 -19.94 -3.78
C ASP A 806 -25.11 -21.04 -4.82
N THR A 807 -24.04 -20.84 -5.53
CA THR A 807 -23.47 -21.82 -6.44
C THR A 807 -22.05 -22.15 -6.00
N GLN A 808 -21.85 -23.36 -5.48
CA GLN A 808 -20.54 -23.85 -5.09
C GLN A 808 -20.04 -24.88 -6.10
N LEU A 809 -18.86 -24.65 -6.65
CA LEU A 809 -18.18 -25.54 -7.58
C LEU A 809 -16.83 -25.96 -7.02
N THR A 810 -16.54 -27.25 -6.98
CA THR A 810 -15.30 -27.78 -6.40
C THR A 810 -14.70 -28.82 -7.35
N GLY A 811 -13.77 -28.37 -8.19
CA GLY A 811 -13.21 -29.18 -9.28
C GLY A 811 -14.21 -29.46 -10.42
N GLU A 812 -13.98 -30.52 -11.20
CA GLU A 812 -15.01 -31.05 -12.08
C GLU A 812 -16.22 -31.48 -11.26
N GLU A 813 -17.43 -31.40 -11.82
CA GLU A 813 -18.65 -31.95 -11.19
C GLU A 813 -18.47 -33.44 -10.89
N ALA A 814 -17.70 -33.76 -9.86
CA ALA A 814 -17.60 -35.11 -9.35
C ALA A 814 -18.92 -35.47 -8.66
N PRO A 815 -19.47 -36.64 -8.89
CA PRO A 815 -20.72 -37.04 -8.28
C PRO A 815 -20.59 -36.95 -6.75
N SER A 816 -21.54 -36.33 -6.15
CA SER A 816 -21.66 -35.90 -4.75
C SER A 816 -21.49 -36.99 -3.66
N THR A 817 -20.84 -38.09 -3.91
CA THR A 817 -20.71 -39.21 -2.97
C THR A 817 -19.73 -38.96 -1.81
N LEU A 818 -18.86 -37.95 -1.90
CA LEU A 818 -17.94 -37.57 -0.80
C LEU A 818 -18.48 -36.49 0.14
N ARG A 819 -19.57 -35.83 -0.22
CA ARG A 819 -20.19 -34.76 0.57
C ARG A 819 -20.67 -35.21 1.98
N ALA A 820 -21.05 -36.45 2.12
CA ALA A 820 -21.68 -36.96 3.34
C ALA A 820 -20.75 -37.73 4.30
N THR A 821 -19.58 -38.16 3.87
CA THR A 821 -18.77 -39.12 4.64
C THR A 821 -17.68 -38.46 5.49
N GLN A 822 -17.22 -37.28 5.15
CA GLN A 822 -16.17 -36.61 5.93
C GLN A 822 -16.69 -35.75 7.09
N LEU A 823 -17.96 -35.32 7.06
CA LEU A 823 -18.60 -34.63 8.20
C LEU A 823 -18.92 -35.59 9.38
N LYS A 824 -18.83 -36.90 9.21
CA LYS A 824 -19.05 -37.89 10.27
C LYS A 824 -17.96 -37.94 11.36
N GLY A 825 -16.80 -37.32 11.10
CA GLY A 825 -15.70 -37.26 12.09
C GLY A 825 -15.74 -36.05 13.02
N ILE A 826 -16.56 -35.05 12.70
CA ILE A 826 -16.72 -33.89 13.56
C ILE A 826 -17.88 -34.17 14.50
N GLN A 827 -17.59 -34.47 15.78
CA GLN A 827 -18.63 -34.51 16.80
C GLN A 827 -19.12 -33.05 17.02
N LEU A 828 -20.16 -32.67 16.29
CA LEU A 828 -20.94 -31.48 16.56
C LEU A 828 -21.59 -31.64 17.94
N PRO A 829 -21.66 -30.61 18.77
CA PRO A 829 -22.39 -30.66 20.02
C PRO A 829 -23.83 -31.15 19.77
N LYS A 830 -24.30 -32.05 20.62
CA LYS A 830 -25.67 -32.59 20.50
C LYS A 830 -26.67 -31.43 20.48
N GLY A 831 -27.38 -31.26 19.40
CA GLY A 831 -28.35 -30.19 19.16
C GLY A 831 -28.24 -29.52 17.79
N VAL A 832 -27.11 -29.63 17.08
CA VAL A 832 -26.93 -29.01 15.76
C VAL A 832 -27.51 -29.87 14.64
N ASP A 833 -27.67 -31.21 14.87
CA ASP A 833 -28.26 -32.13 13.89
C ASP A 833 -29.72 -31.76 13.52
N SER A 834 -30.41 -31.01 14.38
CA SER A 834 -31.79 -30.54 14.09
C SER A 834 -31.81 -29.25 13.25
N LEU A 835 -30.70 -28.50 13.16
CA LEU A 835 -30.61 -27.28 12.38
C LEU A 835 -30.17 -27.54 10.92
N MET A 836 -29.53 -28.69 10.65
CA MET A 836 -29.10 -29.10 9.32
C MET A 836 -30.26 -29.62 8.43
N LYS A 837 -31.46 -29.76 8.98
CA LYS A 837 -32.66 -30.09 8.23
C LYS A 837 -33.44 -28.80 8.01
N ALA A 838 -32.97 -27.97 7.11
CA ALA A 838 -33.48 -26.62 6.86
C ALA A 838 -34.91 -26.56 6.28
N ASP A 839 -35.54 -27.69 5.98
CA ASP A 839 -36.89 -27.69 5.43
C ASP A 839 -38.00 -27.77 6.50
N GLU A 840 -37.67 -27.95 7.77
CA GLU A 840 -38.62 -27.96 8.88
C GLU A 840 -38.02 -27.24 10.12
N VAL A 841 -37.89 -25.93 10.08
CA VAL A 841 -37.79 -25.14 11.31
C VAL A 841 -39.22 -24.91 11.79
N PRO A 842 -39.68 -25.57 12.88
CA PRO A 842 -40.98 -25.25 13.44
C PRO A 842 -40.95 -23.77 13.85
N ALA A 843 -41.87 -22.99 13.35
CA ALA A 843 -42.16 -21.69 13.94
C ALA A 843 -42.19 -21.85 15.46
N PHE A 844 -41.37 -21.10 16.17
CA PHE A 844 -41.34 -21.13 17.65
C PHE A 844 -42.66 -20.57 18.16
N HIS A 845 -43.74 -21.39 18.12
CA HIS A 845 -45.00 -21.14 18.80
C HIS A 845 -44.90 -21.76 20.20
N GLY A 846 -44.20 -21.10 21.12
CA GLY A 846 -43.99 -21.72 22.41
C GLY A 846 -43.81 -20.79 23.61
N ILE A 847 -43.89 -19.50 23.38
CA ILE A 847 -43.73 -18.52 24.47
C ILE A 847 -45.08 -18.17 25.14
N ASP A 848 -46.21 -18.68 24.65
CA ASP A 848 -47.54 -18.45 25.23
C ASP A 848 -47.72 -19.10 26.62
N LYS A 849 -46.72 -19.78 27.13
CA LYS A 849 -46.80 -20.47 28.45
C LYS A 849 -45.74 -20.06 29.46
N LEU A 850 -45.07 -18.93 29.31
CA LEU A 850 -44.30 -18.34 30.39
C LEU A 850 -45.28 -17.67 31.38
N PRO A 851 -45.24 -18.02 32.66
CA PRO A 851 -46.10 -17.37 33.66
C PRO A 851 -45.75 -15.91 33.75
N VAL A 852 -46.65 -15.03 33.42
CA VAL A 852 -46.52 -13.56 33.34
C VAL A 852 -46.07 -12.94 34.69
N ASN A 853 -46.08 -13.74 35.78
CA ASN A 853 -45.75 -13.30 37.13
C ASN A 853 -44.28 -13.39 37.53
N THR A 854 -43.36 -13.71 36.57
CA THR A 854 -41.91 -13.81 36.83
C THR A 854 -41.09 -12.87 35.91
N LEU A 855 -41.72 -11.88 35.29
CA LEU A 855 -40.94 -10.87 34.57
C LEU A 855 -40.18 -10.00 35.56
N PRO A 856 -38.87 -9.82 35.39
CA PRO A 856 -38.10 -8.92 36.23
C PRO A 856 -38.62 -7.50 36.12
N ASN A 857 -38.56 -6.79 37.25
CA ASN A 857 -38.92 -5.38 37.36
C ASN A 857 -38.13 -4.57 36.31
N PRO A 858 -38.70 -3.48 35.77
CA PRO A 858 -37.96 -2.58 34.84
C PRO A 858 -36.59 -2.10 35.31
N ALA A 859 -36.36 -2.08 36.63
CA ALA A 859 -35.06 -1.80 37.23
C ALA A 859 -34.04 -2.95 37.03
N ASP A 860 -34.51 -4.20 36.96
CA ASP A 860 -33.67 -5.37 36.70
C ASP A 860 -33.33 -5.49 35.20
N LEU A 861 -34.23 -5.05 34.32
CA LEU A 861 -33.97 -4.91 32.87
C LEU A 861 -32.90 -3.84 32.58
N ALA A 862 -32.89 -2.73 33.29
CA ALA A 862 -31.83 -1.71 33.21
C ALA A 862 -30.48 -2.25 33.73
N ALA A 863 -30.48 -3.14 34.70
CA ALA A 863 -29.28 -3.81 35.20
C ALA A 863 -28.76 -4.88 34.20
N MET A 864 -29.64 -5.53 33.43
CA MET A 864 -29.26 -6.47 32.37
C MET A 864 -28.73 -5.75 31.12
N ALA A 865 -29.24 -4.56 30.80
CA ALA A 865 -28.69 -3.72 29.73
C ALA A 865 -27.26 -3.26 30.02
N GLY A 866 -26.88 -3.15 31.30
CA GLY A 866 -25.50 -2.88 31.74
C GLY A 866 -24.56 -4.08 31.66
N GLN A 867 -25.07 -5.27 31.33
CA GLN A 867 -24.24 -6.51 31.20
C GLN A 867 -24.04 -6.97 29.76
N LEU A 868 -24.52 -6.23 28.77
CA LEU A 868 -24.10 -6.46 27.38
C LEU A 868 -22.59 -6.15 27.27
N PRO A 869 -21.79 -7.07 26.74
CA PRO A 869 -20.39 -6.80 26.55
C PRO A 869 -20.23 -5.67 25.57
N THR A 870 -19.88 -4.49 26.07
CA THR A 870 -19.34 -3.42 25.22
C THR A 870 -18.08 -3.95 24.56
N PRO A 871 -17.91 -3.85 23.25
CA PRO A 871 -16.63 -4.16 22.63
C PRO A 871 -15.57 -3.29 23.29
N ALA A 872 -14.62 -3.92 23.98
CA ALA A 872 -13.52 -3.23 24.62
C ALA A 872 -12.66 -2.59 23.53
N LEU A 873 -12.68 -1.27 23.47
CA LEU A 873 -11.68 -0.51 22.73
C LEU A 873 -10.31 -0.80 23.35
N PRO A 874 -9.35 -1.37 22.62
CA PRO A 874 -8.01 -1.60 23.16
C PRO A 874 -7.29 -0.27 23.30
N GLY A 875 -6.85 0.06 24.51
CA GLY A 875 -5.83 1.07 24.69
C GLY A 875 -6.08 2.19 25.69
N VAL A 876 -7.05 2.07 26.59
CA VAL A 876 -7.10 2.99 27.74
C VAL A 876 -6.57 2.27 28.97
N ALA A 877 -5.38 2.67 29.39
CA ALA A 877 -4.77 2.18 30.62
C ALA A 877 -5.67 2.45 31.82
N LYS A 878 -5.79 1.41 32.66
CA LYS A 878 -6.48 1.49 33.95
C LYS A 878 -5.75 2.49 34.86
N GLU A 879 -6.34 3.66 35.06
CA GLU A 879 -6.25 4.34 36.35
C GLU A 879 -7.66 4.71 36.81
N ARG A 880 -8.09 3.98 37.82
CA ARG A 880 -9.28 4.32 38.58
C ARG A 880 -8.99 5.58 39.39
N THR A 881 -9.63 6.67 39.07
CA THR A 881 -9.92 7.73 40.04
C THR A 881 -11.43 7.82 40.21
N GLU A 882 -11.85 7.58 41.45
CA GLU A 882 -13.24 7.67 41.89
C GLU A 882 -13.77 9.08 41.68
N LEU A 883 -14.95 9.20 41.08
CA LEU A 883 -15.68 10.47 41.02
C LEU A 883 -16.19 10.81 42.45
N PRO A 884 -15.97 12.01 42.96
CA PRO A 884 -16.60 12.51 44.16
C PRO A 884 -18.08 12.86 43.89
N THR A 885 -18.99 12.21 44.55
CA THR A 885 -20.40 12.59 44.65
C THR A 885 -20.54 13.80 45.58
N GLY A 886 -20.87 14.98 44.98
CA GLY A 886 -21.25 16.16 45.73
C GLY A 886 -21.97 17.16 44.81
N PRO A 887 -23.07 17.78 45.27
CA PRO A 887 -23.89 18.69 44.46
C PRO A 887 -23.23 20.08 44.42
N GLY A 888 -22.92 20.54 43.22
CA GLY A 888 -22.60 21.94 42.95
C GLY A 888 -21.14 22.27 42.72
N GLY A 889 -20.73 22.21 41.51
CA GLY A 889 -19.47 22.74 41.06
C GLY A 889 -19.32 22.61 39.53
N VAL A 890 -19.36 23.71 38.85
CA VAL A 890 -19.04 23.80 37.44
C VAL A 890 -17.57 23.37 37.29
N ALA A 891 -17.36 22.16 36.79
CA ALA A 891 -16.02 21.69 36.51
C ALA A 891 -15.44 22.49 35.33
N ASN A 892 -14.34 23.13 35.59
CA ASN A 892 -13.52 23.82 34.62
C ASN A 892 -12.89 22.75 33.68
N VAL A 893 -13.50 22.54 32.53
CA VAL A 893 -12.98 21.63 31.52
C VAL A 893 -11.84 22.36 30.79
N ASN A 894 -10.65 22.00 31.14
CA ASN A 894 -9.47 22.36 30.37
C ASN A 894 -9.53 21.62 29.02
N PRO A 895 -9.67 22.31 27.87
CA PRO A 895 -9.74 21.63 26.57
C PRO A 895 -8.34 21.18 26.16
N ASN A 896 -7.95 20.00 26.60
CA ASN A 896 -6.76 19.33 26.10
C ASN A 896 -7.15 18.64 24.78
N VAL A 897 -6.92 19.32 23.66
CA VAL A 897 -7.21 18.89 22.28
C VAL A 897 -6.23 17.78 21.84
N GLN A 898 -6.03 16.74 22.65
CA GLN A 898 -5.15 15.62 22.35
C GLN A 898 -5.86 14.38 21.76
N GLY A 899 -7.07 14.54 21.26
CA GLY A 899 -7.86 13.41 20.78
C GLY A 899 -8.39 13.52 19.35
N LEU A 900 -8.10 14.56 18.60
CA LEU A 900 -8.54 14.69 17.20
C LEU A 900 -7.43 14.26 16.24
N PRO A 901 -7.74 13.55 15.16
CA PRO A 901 -6.74 13.13 14.15
C PRO A 901 -5.93 14.29 13.57
N LEU A 902 -6.49 15.48 13.54
CA LEU A 902 -5.81 16.71 13.07
C LEU A 902 -4.56 17.09 13.88
N GLY A 903 -4.54 16.85 15.19
CA GLY A 903 -3.35 17.10 16.01
C GLY A 903 -2.18 16.20 15.65
N GLN A 904 -2.46 14.95 15.33
CA GLN A 904 -1.45 13.97 14.95
C GLN A 904 -0.94 14.23 13.53
N VAL A 905 -1.79 14.70 12.64
CA VAL A 905 -1.42 15.04 11.26
C VAL A 905 -0.58 16.33 11.21
N LEU A 906 -0.90 17.32 12.03
CA LEU A 906 -0.06 18.52 12.19
C LEU A 906 1.31 18.20 12.83
N ASP A 907 1.36 17.21 13.71
CA ASP A 907 2.63 16.73 14.30
C ASP A 907 3.45 15.89 13.31
N ALA A 908 2.81 15.15 12.42
CA ALA A 908 3.47 14.48 11.30
C ALA A 908 4.03 15.49 10.28
N ALA A 909 3.28 16.54 9.98
CA ALA A 909 3.76 17.62 9.12
C ALA A 909 4.93 18.40 9.76
N LYS A 910 4.94 18.58 11.08
CA LYS A 910 6.08 19.18 11.81
C LYS A 910 7.33 18.27 11.80
N GLY A 911 7.16 16.96 11.72
CA GLY A 911 8.25 15.99 11.61
C GLY A 911 8.92 15.97 10.23
N LEU A 912 8.21 16.43 9.19
CA LEU A 912 8.72 16.52 7.80
C LEU A 912 9.49 17.82 7.54
N LEU A 913 9.40 18.81 8.40
CA LEU A 913 10.18 20.03 8.28
C LEU A 913 11.57 19.82 8.88
N PRO A 914 12.66 19.96 8.13
CA PRO A 914 14.02 19.88 8.68
C PRO A 914 14.25 21.03 9.68
N GLY A 915 14.23 20.73 10.97
CA GLY A 915 14.60 21.72 11.98
C GLY A 915 13.73 21.83 13.23
N ALA A 916 12.64 21.10 13.35
CA ALA A 916 11.89 21.03 14.59
C ALA A 916 12.43 19.90 15.47
N ALA A 917 13.57 20.11 16.11
CA ALA A 917 14.02 19.25 17.18
C ALA A 917 13.16 19.50 18.42
N ALA A 918 12.17 18.65 18.64
CA ALA A 918 11.59 18.46 19.96
C ALA A 918 11.78 16.99 20.32
N GLU A 919 12.53 16.75 21.38
CA GLU A 919 12.72 15.45 22.02
C GLU A 919 11.36 14.83 22.39
N ARG A 920 10.82 14.00 21.52
CA ARG A 920 9.89 12.92 21.89
C ARG A 920 9.82 11.93 20.73
N SER A 921 10.23 10.71 21.01
CA SER A 921 10.13 9.55 20.13
C SER A 921 8.73 9.40 19.57
N LEU A 922 8.59 9.42 18.23
CA LEU A 922 7.39 8.98 17.54
C LEU A 922 7.25 7.47 17.71
N PRO A 923 6.12 6.95 18.23
CA PRO A 923 5.90 5.52 18.21
C PRO A 923 5.51 5.10 16.81
N GLY A 924 6.38 4.27 16.19
CA GLY A 924 5.93 3.29 15.24
C GLY A 924 5.75 3.67 13.79
N ILE A 925 6.64 4.46 13.17
CA ILE A 925 6.93 4.21 11.76
C ILE A 925 7.89 3.02 11.76
N PRO A 926 7.59 1.89 11.08
CA PRO A 926 8.62 0.90 10.87
C PRO A 926 9.73 1.63 10.13
N ALA A 927 10.89 1.73 10.77
CA ALA A 927 12.09 2.20 10.10
C ALA A 927 12.20 1.37 8.82
N LEU A 928 12.20 2.03 7.67
CA LEU A 928 12.77 1.44 6.46
C LEU A 928 14.04 0.74 6.93
N PRO A 929 14.28 -0.52 6.56
CA PRO A 929 15.50 -1.19 6.94
C PRO A 929 16.64 -0.28 6.48
N LEU A 930 17.25 0.41 7.43
CA LEU A 930 18.51 1.09 7.21
C LEU A 930 19.43 0.05 6.61
N LEU A 931 19.95 0.33 5.44
CA LEU A 931 21.08 -0.40 4.91
C LEU A 931 22.04 -0.67 6.06
N PRO A 932 22.48 -1.91 6.28
CA PRO A 932 23.32 -2.25 7.42
C PRO A 932 24.50 -1.29 7.42
N ALA A 933 24.74 -0.69 8.57
CA ALA A 933 25.88 0.19 8.78
C ALA A 933 27.14 -0.52 8.29
N LEU A 934 27.85 0.10 7.36
CA LEU A 934 29.13 -0.39 6.88
C LEU A 934 30.08 -0.58 8.07
N PRO A 935 30.74 -1.71 8.19
CA PRO A 935 31.65 -1.99 9.29
C PRO A 935 32.83 -1.02 9.28
N THR A 936 33.14 -0.49 10.45
CA THR A 936 34.18 0.53 10.68
C THR A 936 35.60 -0.03 10.83
N GLU A 937 35.87 -1.27 10.45
CA GLU A 937 37.23 -1.82 10.57
C GLU A 937 37.69 -2.56 9.30
N ARG A 938 38.84 -2.20 8.89
CA ARG A 938 39.89 -2.61 7.94
C ARG A 938 39.88 -4.06 7.40
N SER A 939 38.79 -4.54 6.89
CA SER A 939 38.82 -5.69 5.96
C SER A 939 37.70 -5.54 4.94
N LEU A 940 38.03 -5.72 3.67
CA LEU A 940 36.98 -5.88 2.66
C LEU A 940 36.04 -6.98 3.15
N PRO A 941 34.75 -6.69 3.36
CA PRO A 941 33.81 -7.74 3.72
C PRO A 941 33.79 -8.74 2.57
N SER A 942 34.08 -9.99 2.87
CA SER A 942 33.66 -11.06 1.98
C SER A 942 32.17 -10.89 1.79
N LEU A 943 31.73 -10.65 0.55
CA LEU A 943 30.31 -10.64 0.20
C LEU A 943 29.69 -11.92 0.76
N PRO A 944 28.68 -11.83 1.63
CA PRO A 944 27.99 -13.03 2.07
C PRO A 944 27.27 -13.61 0.87
N LEU A 945 27.78 -14.73 0.38
CA LEU A 945 27.09 -15.60 -0.60
C LEU A 945 25.89 -16.32 0.02
N THR A 946 25.40 -15.86 1.18
CA THR A 946 24.13 -16.26 1.74
C THR A 946 23.09 -15.23 1.34
N ALA A 947 22.23 -15.60 0.40
CA ALA A 947 20.98 -14.91 0.16
C ALA A 947 20.30 -14.67 1.51
N PRO A 948 19.70 -13.49 1.76
CA PRO A 948 18.92 -13.27 2.97
C PRO A 948 17.87 -14.38 3.05
N ALA A 949 17.88 -15.12 4.13
CA ALA A 949 16.85 -16.12 4.38
C ALA A 949 15.50 -15.39 4.39
N LEU A 950 14.67 -15.70 3.40
CA LEU A 950 13.26 -15.32 3.41
C LEU A 950 12.64 -15.87 4.72
N PRO A 951 11.86 -15.12 5.45
CA PRO A 951 11.28 -15.54 6.73
C PRO A 951 10.08 -16.49 6.56
N VAL A 952 10.13 -17.38 5.58
CA VAL A 952 9.17 -18.46 5.46
C VAL A 952 9.96 -19.74 5.19
N PRO A 953 9.92 -20.72 6.10
CA PRO A 953 10.43 -22.05 5.78
C PRO A 953 9.45 -22.69 4.82
N VAL A 954 9.68 -22.57 3.52
CA VAL A 954 9.08 -23.46 2.53
C VAL A 954 9.84 -24.77 2.69
N GLN A 955 9.36 -25.65 3.55
CA GLN A 955 9.72 -27.05 3.47
C GLN A 955 9.07 -27.60 2.20
N LEU A 956 9.84 -27.66 1.14
CA LEU A 956 9.49 -28.48 -0.01
C LEU A 956 9.33 -29.92 0.52
N PRO A 957 8.18 -30.58 0.32
CA PRO A 957 8.05 -31.97 0.67
C PRO A 957 9.10 -32.78 -0.11
N ALA A 958 9.84 -33.59 0.59
CA ALA A 958 10.79 -34.51 -0.02
C ALA A 958 10.06 -35.37 -1.06
N LEU A 959 10.62 -35.50 -2.26
CA LEU A 959 10.14 -36.42 -3.31
C LEU A 959 9.95 -37.81 -2.75
N PRO A 960 8.85 -38.51 -3.04
CA PRO A 960 8.56 -39.85 -2.51
C PRO A 960 9.59 -40.85 -3.00
N THR A 961 10.28 -41.49 -2.05
CA THR A 961 10.98 -42.72 -2.31
C THR A 961 9.98 -43.86 -2.46
N GLU A 962 10.23 -44.71 -3.40
CA GLU A 962 9.39 -45.83 -3.84
C GLU A 962 8.78 -46.68 -2.69
N ARG A 963 7.71 -46.34 -2.06
CA ARG A 963 6.81 -47.28 -1.33
C ARG A 963 5.70 -46.61 -0.51
N SER A 964 5.63 -45.33 -0.46
CA SER A 964 4.42 -44.67 0.06
C SER A 964 4.22 -43.42 -0.78
N LEU A 965 3.11 -43.27 -1.45
CA LEU A 965 2.59 -41.94 -1.65
C LEU A 965 2.76 -41.24 -0.29
N PRO A 966 3.60 -40.18 -0.19
CA PRO A 966 3.56 -39.43 1.05
C PRO A 966 2.09 -39.24 1.26
N GLY A 967 1.61 -39.56 2.46
CA GLY A 967 0.35 -39.02 2.78
C GLY A 967 0.49 -37.55 2.36
N LEU A 968 -0.02 -37.26 1.16
CA LEU A 968 -0.59 -35.95 1.08
C LEU A 968 -1.08 -35.74 2.48
N PRO A 969 -0.80 -34.64 3.14
CA PRO A 969 -1.48 -34.41 4.39
C PRO A 969 -2.97 -34.45 4.10
N LEU A 970 -3.46 -35.68 3.95
CA LEU A 970 -4.85 -36.08 3.97
C LEU A 970 -5.29 -36.29 5.41
N ASP A 971 -4.36 -36.32 6.29
CA ASP A 971 -4.42 -35.50 7.48
C ASP A 971 -4.37 -34.01 7.09
N GLY A 972 -4.34 -33.76 5.87
CA GLY A 972 -4.53 -32.57 5.18
C GLY A 972 -5.84 -31.88 5.36
N PRO A 973 -6.94 -32.45 5.60
CA PRO A 973 -7.97 -31.71 6.31
C PRO A 973 -7.45 -31.21 7.65
N ALA A 974 -6.39 -31.80 8.22
CA ALA A 974 -5.70 -31.12 9.28
C ALA A 974 -4.90 -29.91 8.82
N SER A 975 -4.43 -29.82 7.58
CA SER A 975 -3.93 -28.56 7.00
C SER A 975 -5.03 -27.70 6.42
N ILE A 976 -6.16 -28.30 6.03
CA ILE A 976 -7.43 -27.61 5.80
C ILE A 976 -8.11 -27.36 7.14
N SER A 977 -7.99 -28.22 8.11
CA SER A 977 -8.27 -27.94 9.51
C SER A 977 -7.14 -27.16 10.18
N GLY A 978 -6.00 -27.04 9.54
CA GLY A 978 -4.90 -26.11 9.81
C GLY A 978 -5.14 -24.75 9.21
N LEU A 979 -5.83 -24.64 8.10
CA LEU A 979 -6.50 -23.42 7.67
C LEU A 979 -7.63 -23.06 8.62
N ASN A 980 -7.86 -23.93 9.60
CA ASN A 980 -8.93 -23.85 10.52
C ASN A 980 -10.14 -23.07 9.97
N LEU A 981 -10.44 -23.43 8.74
CA LEU A 981 -11.69 -23.03 8.15
C LEU A 981 -12.80 -23.85 8.80
N ASN A 982 -12.58 -24.28 10.09
CA ASN A 982 -13.69 -24.79 10.81
C ASN A 982 -14.62 -23.60 11.11
N PRO A 983 -15.45 -23.26 10.16
CA PRO A 983 -16.33 -22.11 10.29
C PRO A 983 -17.31 -22.33 11.42
N THR A 984 -17.46 -23.56 11.84
CA THR A 984 -18.35 -23.94 12.91
C THR A 984 -17.85 -23.59 14.30
N GLN A 985 -16.54 -23.42 14.50
CA GLN A 985 -16.06 -23.03 15.82
C GLN A 985 -16.22 -21.54 16.15
N GLY A 986 -16.46 -20.73 15.15
CA GLY A 986 -16.67 -19.31 15.36
C GLY A 986 -18.02 -18.78 14.89
N LEU A 987 -18.61 -19.46 13.90
CA LEU A 987 -19.82 -18.97 13.24
C LEU A 987 -21.06 -19.81 13.45
N VAL A 988 -20.91 -21.07 13.83
CA VAL A 988 -22.09 -21.76 14.31
C VAL A 988 -22.36 -21.18 15.68
N PRO A 989 -23.30 -20.28 15.78
CA PRO A 989 -23.64 -19.77 17.07
C PRO A 989 -24.08 -20.94 17.87
N HIS A 990 -23.59 -20.98 19.03
CA HIS A 990 -24.21 -21.76 20.04
C HIS A 990 -25.69 -21.40 19.98
N THR A 991 -26.45 -22.28 19.39
CA THR A 991 -27.89 -22.08 19.13
C THR A 991 -28.72 -21.82 20.38
N GLU A 992 -28.08 -21.88 21.50
CA GLU A 992 -28.71 -21.57 22.80
C GLU A 992 -28.67 -20.09 23.15
N GLU A 993 -27.66 -19.35 22.63
CA GLU A 993 -27.60 -17.90 22.79
C GLU A 993 -27.40 -17.29 21.41
N ARG A 994 -28.46 -16.89 20.78
CA ARG A 994 -28.44 -16.21 19.48
C ARG A 994 -27.76 -14.85 19.56
N SER A 995 -26.54 -14.83 20.07
CA SER A 995 -25.66 -13.68 20.05
C SER A 995 -25.06 -13.51 18.65
N LEU A 996 -24.76 -12.31 18.29
CA LEU A 996 -24.02 -11.99 17.09
C LEU A 996 -22.80 -12.91 16.94
N PRO A 997 -22.60 -13.55 15.78
CA PRO A 997 -21.52 -14.51 15.60
C PRO A 997 -20.17 -13.82 15.81
N GLN A 998 -19.34 -14.44 16.62
CA GLN A 998 -17.93 -14.10 16.59
C GLN A 998 -17.34 -14.64 15.29
N LEU A 999 -16.70 -13.78 14.52
CA LEU A 999 -15.93 -14.19 13.36
C LEU A 999 -14.93 -15.27 13.75
N PRO A 1000 -14.76 -16.33 12.97
CA PRO A 1000 -13.84 -17.42 13.31
C PRO A 1000 -12.42 -16.87 13.37
N VAL A 1001 -11.87 -16.83 14.58
CA VAL A 1001 -10.57 -16.21 14.90
C VAL A 1001 -9.38 -17.04 14.40
N ASN A 1002 -9.61 -18.23 13.86
CA ASN A 1002 -8.54 -19.19 13.62
C ASN A 1002 -8.24 -19.54 12.16
N ALA A 1003 -8.80 -18.86 11.17
CA ALA A 1003 -8.36 -19.01 9.79
C ALA A 1003 -7.11 -18.12 9.53
N PRO A 1004 -6.04 -18.63 8.96
CA PRO A 1004 -4.84 -17.81 8.69
C PRO A 1004 -5.13 -16.60 7.80
N ALA A 1005 -6.10 -16.70 6.92
CA ALA A 1005 -6.57 -15.57 6.11
C ALA A 1005 -7.34 -14.52 6.94
N LEU A 1006 -7.92 -14.90 8.08
CA LEU A 1006 -8.71 -14.02 8.94
C LEU A 1006 -7.88 -13.42 10.08
N ALA A 1007 -6.71 -13.98 10.39
CA ALA A 1007 -5.79 -13.36 11.35
C ALA A 1007 -5.25 -12.00 10.85
N MET A 1008 -5.33 -11.73 9.56
CA MET A 1008 -5.08 -10.41 8.98
C MET A 1008 -6.28 -9.46 9.06
N ILE A 1009 -7.45 -9.97 9.50
CA ILE A 1009 -8.74 -9.27 9.43
C ILE A 1009 -9.29 -9.01 10.83
N ASP A 1010 -8.49 -9.21 11.87
CA ASP A 1010 -8.87 -8.75 13.21
C ASP A 1010 -9.08 -7.22 13.14
N PRO A 1011 -10.30 -6.73 13.41
CA PRO A 1011 -10.57 -5.29 13.41
C PRO A 1011 -9.59 -4.50 14.28
N ALA A 1012 -9.06 -5.10 15.35
CA ALA A 1012 -8.04 -4.49 16.20
C ALA A 1012 -6.70 -4.32 15.47
N ASN A 1013 -6.34 -5.27 14.60
CA ASN A 1013 -5.14 -5.16 13.76
C ASN A 1013 -5.37 -4.21 12.57
N LEU A 1014 -6.59 -4.12 12.05
CA LEU A 1014 -6.96 -3.15 11.03
C LEU A 1014 -6.79 -1.72 11.57
N PHE A 1015 -7.30 -1.44 12.77
CA PHE A 1015 -7.12 -0.15 13.43
C PHE A 1015 -5.64 0.13 13.76
N GLN A 1016 -4.88 -0.87 14.20
CA GLN A 1016 -3.45 -0.70 14.42
C GLN A 1016 -2.67 -0.47 13.12
N THR A 1017 -3.05 -1.10 12.04
CA THR A 1017 -2.37 -0.90 10.75
C THR A 1017 -2.70 0.48 10.17
N VAL A 1018 -3.94 0.93 10.29
CA VAL A 1018 -4.37 2.25 9.81
C VAL A 1018 -3.87 3.37 10.73
N THR A 1019 -3.87 3.17 12.06
CA THR A 1019 -3.39 4.19 13.02
C THR A 1019 -1.88 4.15 13.25
N GLY A 1020 -1.20 3.04 12.93
CA GLY A 1020 0.26 2.92 13.03
C GLY A 1020 0.99 3.40 11.77
N SER A 1021 0.30 3.65 10.67
CA SER A 1021 0.85 4.26 9.45
C SER A 1021 0.45 5.73 9.27
N LEU A 1022 -0.37 6.27 10.14
CA LEU A 1022 -0.63 7.69 10.33
C LEU A 1022 0.12 8.15 11.59
#